data_8c14bbc3d7f4731fca0079ddab00c802
#
_entry.id   8c14bbc3d7f4731fca0079ddab00c802
#
_cell.length_a   1.000
_cell.length_b   1.000
_cell.length_c   1.000
_cell.angle_alpha   90.00
_cell.angle_beta   90.00
_cell.angle_gamma   90.00
#
_symmetry.space_group_name_H-M   'P 1'
#
loop_
_entity.id
_entity.type
_entity.pdbx_description
1 polymer ?
#
loop_
_entity_poly.entity_id
_entity_poly.type
_entity_poly.pdbx_seq_one_letter_code
_entity_poly.pdbx_strand_id
1 'polypeptide(L)'
;MLIIKKDGTKELFDNNKILKAINKSADRVMHKITDSELAEFMDKLQSLIGDRVEVAVNEMHYAVEAALENVMPDVAKSYKDYRNYKTDFVYMLDDVYQKAQSIMYIGDKDNANTDSALVATKRSLVFNALNKELYKKFFLTTEELQAAKDGYIYIHDMSARRDTVNCCLFDVGNVMRGGFEMGNVWYNEPGSLDTSFDVMGDIILATAAQQYGGFTVPEVDKILAPYAEKSYNKYLDEAMSLYADIDPAGEWESMDSQEEMARKYALAKVRRDFEQGWQGIEYKLNTVGSSRGDYPFVTVSLGLGTNEFEKMCSITLLNVHAKGQGKKGFEKPVLFPKIVFLYDSKLHGPGMVNEDVFEAGIYCSSKAMYPDWLSLEPGSYVGDIYQKYGQVVSPMGCRAFLSPWYERGGMNPADENDAPVYVGRFNLGAISLNLPMIFAKSLQENKDFYEVLEYYMELIRNLHRRTYDYIGEMKASVNPLAYCEGGFYKGYLKPTDKIKPILDACTMSYGITALNELQYIYNGKSIREDGQFAIEVMEYINNKLAEYKKEDGILYAVYGTPAETLCGLQIEQFRAKYGIVENVSSRPYVSNSFHCGVWEEITPIEKQDKEKRFWNLFNGGKIQYVRYPVDYNIEAIRSLVRRAMSMGFYEGVNLSLSYCEDCGYEQLEMDVCPKCGSMSITKIDRMNGYLGYTKVKGDTRYNEAKNAEIRDRVKRSPLLT
;
A
#
# COMPACT_ATOMS: atom_id res chain seq x y z
N MET A 1 0.51 43.22 -41.33
CA MET A 1 0.08 42.97 -39.95
C MET A 1 1.07 42.09 -39.26
N LEU A 2 1.40 42.40 -38.02
CA LEU A 2 2.25 41.60 -37.13
C LEU A 2 1.39 40.90 -36.08
N ILE A 3 1.73 39.61 -35.77
CA ILE A 3 1.12 38.87 -34.68
C ILE A 3 2.09 38.90 -33.49
N ILE A 4 1.59 39.38 -32.35
CA ILE A 4 2.32 39.34 -31.06
C ILE A 4 2.02 38.00 -30.40
N LYS A 5 3.06 37.15 -30.24
CA LYS A 5 2.96 35.85 -29.58
C LYS A 5 2.84 35.98 -28.06
N LYS A 6 2.51 34.88 -27.38
CA LYS A 6 2.41 34.83 -25.89
C LYS A 6 3.73 35.18 -25.18
N ASP A 7 4.85 34.95 -25.80
CA ASP A 7 6.23 35.25 -25.30
C ASP A 7 6.67 36.68 -25.64
N GLY A 8 5.78 37.52 -26.25
CA GLY A 8 6.07 38.89 -26.66
C GLY A 8 6.81 39.00 -27.98
N THR A 9 7.24 37.91 -28.63
CA THR A 9 7.84 37.98 -29.95
C THR A 9 6.82 38.34 -31.03
N LYS A 10 7.27 38.97 -32.13
CA LYS A 10 6.42 39.42 -33.23
C LYS A 10 6.79 38.63 -34.49
N GLU A 11 5.78 38.17 -35.21
CA GLU A 11 5.94 37.54 -36.55
C GLU A 11 4.96 38.13 -37.55
N LEU A 12 5.30 38.01 -38.82
CA LEU A 12 4.38 38.42 -39.91
C LEU A 12 3.16 37.49 -39.93
N PHE A 13 2.00 38.08 -40.11
CA PHE A 13 0.76 37.34 -40.29
C PHE A 13 0.83 36.42 -41.52
N ASP A 14 0.49 35.16 -41.33
CA ASP A 14 0.49 34.13 -42.37
C ASP A 14 -0.85 33.40 -42.39
N ASN A 15 -1.63 33.67 -43.45
CA ASN A 15 -2.93 33.03 -43.70
C ASN A 15 -2.84 31.48 -43.69
N ASN A 16 -1.75 30.95 -44.19
CA ASN A 16 -1.61 29.47 -44.29
C ASN A 16 -1.60 28.78 -42.90
N LYS A 17 -1.13 29.48 -41.85
CA LYS A 17 -1.19 28.96 -40.51
C LYS A 17 -2.62 28.83 -40.00
N ILE A 18 -3.47 29.81 -40.31
CA ILE A 18 -4.90 29.79 -39.93
C ILE A 18 -5.61 28.70 -40.75
N LEU A 19 -5.44 28.65 -42.06
CA LEU A 19 -6.04 27.66 -42.94
C LEU A 19 -5.67 26.23 -42.48
N LYS A 20 -4.42 26.00 -42.13
CA LYS A 20 -3.96 24.70 -41.62
C LYS A 20 -4.62 24.33 -40.30
N ALA A 21 -4.87 25.31 -39.43
CA ALA A 21 -5.53 25.05 -38.12
C ALA A 21 -7.02 24.75 -38.33
N ILE A 22 -7.69 25.47 -39.22
CA ILE A 22 -9.11 25.29 -39.57
C ILE A 22 -9.31 23.92 -40.24
N ASN A 23 -8.51 23.58 -41.25
CA ASN A 23 -8.59 22.29 -41.91
C ASN A 23 -8.44 21.11 -40.93
N LYS A 24 -7.49 21.19 -40.00
CA LYS A 24 -7.36 20.19 -38.91
C LYS A 24 -8.59 20.11 -38.00
N SER A 25 -9.28 21.21 -37.78
CA SER A 25 -10.49 21.24 -36.97
C SER A 25 -11.68 20.69 -37.74
N ALA A 26 -11.78 20.97 -39.04
CA ALA A 26 -12.76 20.41 -39.97
C ALA A 26 -12.60 18.88 -40.11
N ASP A 27 -11.37 18.40 -40.27
CA ASP A 27 -11.08 16.96 -40.38
C ASP A 27 -11.57 16.18 -39.16
N ARG A 28 -11.48 16.77 -37.95
CA ARG A 28 -11.96 16.15 -36.69
C ARG A 28 -13.46 15.95 -36.63
N VAL A 29 -14.22 16.80 -37.28
CA VAL A 29 -15.69 16.73 -37.36
C VAL A 29 -16.18 16.23 -38.74
N MET A 30 -15.27 15.75 -39.56
CA MET A 30 -15.54 15.25 -40.92
C MET A 30 -16.26 16.26 -41.82
N HIS A 31 -16.03 17.56 -41.58
CA HIS A 31 -16.54 18.63 -42.38
C HIS A 31 -15.62 18.89 -43.59
N LYS A 32 -16.17 18.83 -44.81
CA LYS A 32 -15.42 19.16 -46.02
C LYS A 32 -15.67 20.66 -46.33
N ILE A 33 -14.66 21.47 -46.07
CA ILE A 33 -14.74 22.93 -46.33
C ILE A 33 -14.87 23.14 -47.84
N THR A 34 -15.89 23.91 -48.23
CA THR A 34 -16.10 24.35 -49.61
C THR A 34 -15.39 25.68 -49.88
N ASP A 35 -15.10 25.97 -51.19
CA ASP A 35 -14.47 27.24 -51.59
C ASP A 35 -15.33 28.45 -51.18
N SER A 36 -16.65 28.31 -51.20
CA SER A 36 -17.59 29.36 -50.76
C SER A 36 -17.50 29.64 -49.29
N GLU A 37 -17.47 28.59 -48.43
CA GLU A 37 -17.34 28.75 -46.96
C GLU A 37 -15.98 29.34 -46.59
N LEU A 38 -14.93 28.96 -47.34
CA LEU A 38 -13.59 29.48 -47.12
C LEU A 38 -13.52 30.98 -47.47
N ALA A 39 -14.13 31.40 -48.58
CA ALA A 39 -14.18 32.81 -48.99
C ALA A 39 -14.96 33.64 -47.97
N GLU A 40 -16.15 33.18 -47.57
CA GLU A 40 -16.98 33.87 -46.58
C GLU A 40 -16.28 33.95 -45.21
N PHE A 41 -15.61 32.90 -44.77
CA PHE A 41 -14.79 32.90 -43.57
C PHE A 41 -13.68 33.96 -43.61
N MET A 42 -12.94 34.01 -44.73
CA MET A 42 -11.83 34.97 -44.89
C MET A 42 -12.34 36.42 -44.88
N ASP A 43 -13.47 36.72 -45.55
CA ASP A 43 -14.10 38.05 -45.53
C ASP A 43 -14.53 38.45 -44.12
N LYS A 44 -15.16 37.56 -43.36
CA LYS A 44 -15.55 37.80 -41.98
C LYS A 44 -14.35 38.01 -41.07
N LEU A 45 -13.30 37.16 -41.20
CA LEU A 45 -12.08 37.32 -40.44
C LEU A 45 -11.41 38.65 -40.72
N GLN A 46 -11.30 39.06 -41.98
CA GLN A 46 -10.76 40.37 -42.37
C GLN A 46 -11.58 41.53 -41.79
N SER A 47 -12.90 41.42 -41.78
CA SER A 47 -13.81 42.39 -41.16
C SER A 47 -13.60 42.54 -39.65
N LEU A 48 -13.35 41.43 -38.93
CA LEU A 48 -13.11 41.42 -37.49
C LEU A 48 -11.73 41.97 -37.11
N ILE A 49 -10.73 41.72 -37.92
CA ILE A 49 -9.36 42.18 -37.69
C ILE A 49 -9.18 43.62 -38.13
N GLY A 50 -9.79 44.02 -39.23
CA GLY A 50 -9.67 45.36 -39.81
C GLY A 50 -8.22 45.62 -40.31
N ASP A 51 -7.86 46.92 -40.38
CA ASP A 51 -6.55 47.40 -40.85
C ASP A 51 -5.51 47.52 -39.73
N ARG A 52 -5.62 46.69 -38.68
CA ARG A 52 -4.69 46.71 -37.53
C ARG A 52 -3.27 46.38 -37.98
N VAL A 53 -2.30 47.13 -37.49
CA VAL A 53 -0.87 46.90 -37.76
C VAL A 53 -0.35 45.74 -36.92
N GLU A 54 -0.83 45.61 -35.70
CA GLU A 54 -0.45 44.57 -34.73
C GLU A 54 -1.69 43.94 -34.08
N VAL A 55 -1.71 42.63 -33.90
CA VAL A 55 -2.80 41.88 -33.25
C VAL A 55 -2.16 40.84 -32.32
N ALA A 56 -2.64 40.75 -31.07
CA ALA A 56 -2.21 39.69 -30.16
C ALA A 56 -2.73 38.32 -30.63
N VAL A 57 -1.93 37.25 -30.44
CA VAL A 57 -2.30 35.90 -30.86
C VAL A 57 -3.64 35.44 -30.25
N ASN A 58 -3.94 35.84 -29.02
CA ASN A 58 -5.23 35.52 -28.39
C ASN A 58 -6.41 36.23 -29.06
N GLU A 59 -6.26 37.53 -29.42
CA GLU A 59 -7.27 38.26 -30.16
C GLU A 59 -7.49 37.65 -31.56
N MET A 60 -6.42 37.22 -32.22
CA MET A 60 -6.51 36.49 -33.48
C MET A 60 -7.32 35.20 -33.34
N HIS A 61 -7.09 34.42 -32.27
CA HIS A 61 -7.89 33.24 -32.01
C HIS A 61 -9.37 33.52 -31.83
N TYR A 62 -9.71 34.56 -31.08
CA TYR A 62 -11.12 34.98 -30.90
C TYR A 62 -11.76 35.47 -32.22
N ALA A 63 -11.02 36.19 -33.04
CA ALA A 63 -11.50 36.59 -34.35
C ALA A 63 -11.75 35.39 -35.29
N VAL A 64 -10.85 34.44 -35.32
CA VAL A 64 -11.01 33.18 -36.07
C VAL A 64 -12.24 32.42 -35.60
N GLU A 65 -12.41 32.28 -34.28
CA GLU A 65 -13.53 31.57 -33.67
C GLU A 65 -14.89 32.26 -34.02
N ALA A 66 -14.97 33.56 -33.87
CA ALA A 66 -16.17 34.34 -34.22
C ALA A 66 -16.49 34.28 -35.70
N ALA A 67 -15.49 34.30 -36.58
CA ALA A 67 -15.68 34.14 -38.02
C ALA A 67 -16.19 32.72 -38.36
N LEU A 68 -15.66 31.66 -37.73
CA LEU A 68 -16.11 30.29 -37.92
C LEU A 68 -17.53 30.04 -37.41
N GLU A 69 -17.89 30.58 -36.24
CA GLU A 69 -19.23 30.41 -35.65
C GLU A 69 -20.36 30.82 -36.61
N ASN A 70 -20.09 31.82 -37.45
CA ASN A 70 -21.07 32.33 -38.40
C ASN A 70 -21.12 31.54 -39.72
N VAL A 71 -20.07 30.80 -40.07
CA VAL A 71 -19.94 30.12 -41.39
C VAL A 71 -19.97 28.60 -41.24
N MET A 72 -19.23 28.08 -40.29
CA MET A 72 -19.03 26.65 -40.02
C MET A 72 -19.09 26.36 -38.52
N PRO A 73 -20.29 26.32 -37.90
CA PRO A 73 -20.44 26.23 -36.43
C PRO A 73 -19.84 24.95 -35.81
N ASP A 74 -19.88 23.86 -36.52
CA ASP A 74 -19.28 22.56 -36.10
C ASP A 74 -17.76 22.65 -36.09
N VAL A 75 -17.15 23.28 -37.12
CA VAL A 75 -15.70 23.54 -37.18
C VAL A 75 -15.30 24.57 -36.11
N ALA A 76 -16.10 25.58 -35.86
CA ALA A 76 -15.88 26.53 -34.79
C ALA A 76 -15.81 25.86 -33.42
N LYS A 77 -16.77 24.98 -33.12
CA LYS A 77 -16.77 24.18 -31.90
C LYS A 77 -15.50 23.31 -31.77
N SER A 78 -15.15 22.61 -32.81
CA SER A 78 -13.92 21.79 -32.85
C SER A 78 -12.65 22.63 -32.64
N TYR A 79 -12.58 23.82 -33.22
CA TYR A 79 -11.46 24.75 -33.08
C TYR A 79 -11.34 25.27 -31.64
N LYS A 80 -12.44 25.65 -31.04
CA LYS A 80 -12.56 26.14 -29.65
C LYS A 80 -12.19 25.06 -28.66
N ASP A 81 -12.71 23.83 -28.82
CA ASP A 81 -12.44 22.70 -27.96
C ASP A 81 -10.95 22.35 -27.98
N TYR A 82 -10.30 22.39 -29.16
CA TYR A 82 -8.86 22.15 -29.26
C TYR A 82 -8.01 23.27 -28.63
N ARG A 83 -8.42 24.52 -28.76
CA ARG A 83 -7.74 25.66 -28.11
C ARG A 83 -7.85 25.57 -26.61
N ASN A 84 -9.03 25.26 -26.06
CA ASN A 84 -9.27 25.09 -24.63
C ASN A 84 -8.43 23.91 -24.10
N TYR A 85 -8.44 22.79 -24.80
CA TYR A 85 -7.59 21.64 -24.46
C TYR A 85 -6.10 22.02 -24.35
N LYS A 86 -5.61 22.82 -25.30
CA LYS A 86 -4.22 23.29 -25.31
C LYS A 86 -3.92 24.24 -24.14
N THR A 87 -4.86 25.09 -23.81
CA THR A 87 -4.76 26.00 -22.66
C THR A 87 -4.77 25.23 -21.34
N ASP A 88 -5.70 24.29 -21.17
CA ASP A 88 -5.78 23.41 -20.01
C ASP A 88 -4.52 22.57 -19.83
N PHE A 89 -3.93 22.11 -20.94
CA PHE A 89 -2.67 21.35 -20.88
C PHE A 89 -1.49 22.22 -20.42
N VAL A 90 -1.43 23.47 -20.82
CA VAL A 90 -0.40 24.42 -20.34
C VAL A 90 -0.56 24.68 -18.85
N TYR A 91 -1.79 24.92 -18.37
CA TYR A 91 -2.04 25.06 -16.92
C TYR A 91 -1.65 23.82 -16.14
N MET A 92 -1.99 22.63 -16.64
CA MET A 92 -1.57 21.37 -16.01
C MET A 92 -0.06 21.27 -15.92
N LEU A 93 0.69 21.65 -16.95
CA LEU A 93 2.17 21.66 -16.92
C LEU A 93 2.72 22.69 -15.95
N ASP A 94 2.08 23.83 -15.81
CA ASP A 94 2.48 24.86 -14.85
C ASP A 94 2.27 24.37 -13.42
N ASP A 95 1.13 23.73 -13.11
CA ASP A 95 0.88 23.08 -11.82
C ASP A 95 1.93 22.01 -11.49
N VAL A 96 2.27 21.16 -12.47
CA VAL A 96 3.33 20.16 -12.33
C VAL A 96 4.68 20.82 -12.07
N TYR A 97 4.99 21.92 -12.78
CA TYR A 97 6.23 22.67 -12.57
C TYR A 97 6.31 23.25 -11.16
N GLN A 98 5.25 23.91 -10.66
CA GLN A 98 5.19 24.46 -9.31
C GLN A 98 5.38 23.36 -8.25
N LYS A 99 4.70 22.22 -8.42
CA LYS A 99 4.85 21.06 -7.53
C LYS A 99 6.27 20.52 -7.58
N ALA A 100 6.88 20.40 -8.77
CA ALA A 100 8.25 19.96 -8.95
C ALA A 100 9.25 20.88 -8.22
N GLN A 101 9.09 22.19 -8.32
CA GLN A 101 9.92 23.16 -7.59
C GLN A 101 9.78 22.98 -6.07
N SER A 102 8.55 22.82 -5.56
CA SER A 102 8.31 22.54 -4.15
C SER A 102 9.02 21.29 -3.68
N ILE A 103 8.88 20.18 -4.41
CA ILE A 103 9.56 18.89 -4.10
C ILE A 103 11.08 19.06 -4.10
N MET A 104 11.64 19.73 -5.09
CA MET A 104 13.10 19.88 -5.22
C MET A 104 13.72 20.72 -4.10
N TYR A 105 13.03 21.76 -3.61
CA TYR A 105 13.57 22.68 -2.60
C TYR A 105 13.09 22.38 -1.18
N ILE A 106 11.84 21.98 -0.99
CA ILE A 106 11.23 21.80 0.34
C ILE A 106 11.15 20.33 0.71
N GLY A 107 10.91 19.42 -0.26
CA GLY A 107 10.64 18.01 -0.05
C GLY A 107 9.15 17.69 0.07
N ASP A 108 8.85 16.46 0.49
CA ASP A 108 7.48 15.96 0.66
C ASP A 108 7.35 15.28 2.03
N LYS A 109 6.26 15.54 2.73
CA LYS A 109 5.92 14.94 4.05
C LYS A 109 4.67 14.07 3.99
N ASP A 110 4.20 13.76 2.80
CA ASP A 110 2.98 12.97 2.62
C ASP A 110 3.22 11.46 2.62
N ASN A 111 4.45 11.01 2.51
CA ASN A 111 4.80 9.59 2.46
C ASN A 111 5.95 9.25 3.44
N ALA A 112 5.64 8.38 4.41
CA ALA A 112 6.57 7.92 5.43
C ALA A 112 7.69 7.02 4.92
N ASN A 113 7.46 6.33 3.80
CA ASN A 113 8.41 5.36 3.24
C ASN A 113 9.43 6.00 2.30
N THR A 114 9.47 7.34 2.23
CA THR A 114 10.38 8.08 1.37
C THR A 114 11.26 9.03 2.17
N ASP A 115 12.51 9.16 1.76
CA ASP A 115 13.39 10.23 2.21
C ASP A 115 13.52 11.27 1.09
N SER A 116 12.70 12.33 1.16
CA SER A 116 12.66 13.37 0.13
C SER A 116 13.94 14.22 0.02
N ALA A 117 14.93 13.98 0.86
CA ALA A 117 16.27 14.58 0.71
C ALA A 117 17.06 13.92 -0.43
N LEU A 118 16.79 12.63 -0.72
CA LEU A 118 17.54 11.87 -1.72
C LEU A 118 17.14 12.22 -3.15
N VAL A 119 18.12 12.28 -4.07
CA VAL A 119 17.92 12.62 -5.48
C VAL A 119 16.97 11.63 -6.18
N ALA A 120 17.13 10.32 -5.94
CA ALA A 120 16.25 9.29 -6.51
C ALA A 120 14.80 9.50 -6.08
N THR A 121 14.57 9.78 -4.79
CA THR A 121 13.24 10.08 -4.25
C THR A 121 12.64 11.34 -4.86
N LYS A 122 13.40 12.43 -4.98
CA LYS A 122 12.93 13.67 -5.62
C LYS A 122 12.50 13.46 -7.06
N ARG A 123 13.28 12.71 -7.85
CA ARG A 123 12.93 12.35 -9.24
C ARG A 123 11.61 11.57 -9.31
N SER A 124 11.47 10.58 -8.46
CA SER A 124 10.26 9.75 -8.39
C SER A 124 9.02 10.59 -7.99
N LEU A 125 9.14 11.47 -7.01
CA LEU A 125 8.05 12.33 -6.58
C LEU A 125 7.60 13.31 -7.69
N VAL A 126 8.54 13.88 -8.46
CA VAL A 126 8.21 14.72 -9.62
C VAL A 126 7.51 13.92 -10.71
N PHE A 127 8.00 12.71 -11.03
CA PHE A 127 7.36 11.81 -11.98
C PHE A 127 5.94 11.42 -11.52
N ASN A 128 5.77 11.11 -10.25
CA ASN A 128 4.47 10.80 -9.65
C ASN A 128 3.50 11.97 -9.74
N ALA A 129 3.96 13.21 -9.52
CA ALA A 129 3.15 14.41 -9.67
C ALA A 129 2.65 14.55 -11.12
N LEU A 130 3.52 14.37 -12.11
CA LEU A 130 3.14 14.38 -13.52
C LEU A 130 2.12 13.27 -13.84
N ASN A 131 2.40 12.03 -13.47
CA ASN A 131 1.50 10.91 -13.73
C ASN A 131 0.12 11.09 -13.09
N LYS A 132 0.05 11.65 -11.90
CA LYS A 132 -1.21 11.97 -11.23
C LYS A 132 -2.07 12.94 -12.05
N GLU A 133 -1.47 13.99 -12.62
CA GLU A 133 -2.21 14.95 -13.47
C GLU A 133 -2.62 14.31 -14.82
N LEU A 134 -1.75 13.48 -15.41
CA LEU A 134 -2.10 12.72 -16.61
C LEU A 134 -3.25 11.73 -16.35
N TYR A 135 -3.26 11.06 -15.19
CA TYR A 135 -4.36 10.17 -14.78
C TYR A 135 -5.68 10.93 -14.66
N LYS A 136 -5.69 12.07 -13.96
CA LYS A 136 -6.87 12.93 -13.81
C LYS A 136 -7.42 13.42 -15.14
N LYS A 137 -6.53 13.81 -16.07
CA LYS A 137 -6.92 14.41 -17.34
C LYS A 137 -7.40 13.40 -18.37
N PHE A 138 -6.78 12.22 -18.46
CA PHE A 138 -6.97 11.29 -19.57
C PHE A 138 -7.64 9.96 -19.18
N PHE A 139 -7.75 9.67 -17.90
CA PHE A 139 -8.32 8.40 -17.45
C PHE A 139 -9.64 8.57 -16.69
N LEU A 140 -9.78 9.61 -15.88
CA LEU A 140 -11.00 9.87 -15.12
C LEU A 140 -12.07 10.54 -15.98
N THR A 141 -13.34 10.18 -15.73
CA THR A 141 -14.49 10.94 -16.22
C THR A 141 -14.63 12.24 -15.44
N THR A 142 -15.45 13.17 -15.95
CA THR A 142 -15.73 14.45 -15.27
C THR A 142 -16.38 14.22 -13.89
N GLU A 143 -17.30 13.25 -13.80
CA GLU A 143 -17.99 12.91 -12.57
C GLU A 143 -17.05 12.31 -11.53
N GLU A 144 -16.17 11.39 -11.94
CA GLU A 144 -15.15 10.78 -11.06
C GLU A 144 -14.17 11.81 -10.54
N LEU A 145 -13.69 12.69 -11.43
CA LEU A 145 -12.78 13.76 -11.05
C LEU A 145 -13.47 14.75 -10.09
N GLN A 146 -14.74 15.10 -10.33
CA GLN A 146 -15.49 16.00 -9.47
C GLN A 146 -15.76 15.35 -8.11
N ALA A 147 -16.18 14.09 -8.07
CA ALA A 147 -16.41 13.35 -6.83
C ALA A 147 -15.13 13.24 -5.96
N ALA A 148 -13.97 13.06 -6.59
CA ALA A 148 -12.69 13.02 -5.90
C ALA A 148 -12.25 14.43 -5.41
N LYS A 149 -12.45 15.49 -6.20
CA LYS A 149 -12.17 16.87 -5.78
C LYS A 149 -13.06 17.32 -4.63
N ASP A 150 -14.34 16.98 -4.70
CA ASP A 150 -15.33 17.30 -3.68
C ASP A 150 -15.12 16.50 -2.38
N GLY A 151 -14.39 15.38 -2.43
CA GLY A 151 -14.07 14.56 -1.28
C GLY A 151 -15.09 13.48 -0.93
N TYR A 152 -16.01 13.12 -1.84
CA TYR A 152 -16.94 12.00 -1.65
C TYR A 152 -16.27 10.65 -1.84
N ILE A 153 -15.29 10.59 -2.74
CA ILE A 153 -14.41 9.42 -2.95
C ILE A 153 -12.95 9.85 -2.89
N TYR A 154 -12.09 8.89 -2.56
CA TYR A 154 -10.64 9.07 -2.64
C TYR A 154 -10.03 7.94 -3.47
N ILE A 155 -9.40 8.31 -4.58
CA ILE A 155 -8.74 7.37 -5.48
C ILE A 155 -7.29 7.23 -5.03
N HIS A 156 -6.95 6.08 -4.46
CA HIS A 156 -5.59 5.80 -4.00
C HIS A 156 -4.63 5.65 -5.18
N ASP A 157 -3.39 6.07 -4.98
CA ASP A 157 -2.24 5.80 -5.87
C ASP A 157 -2.44 6.22 -7.33
N MET A 158 -3.09 7.38 -7.57
CA MET A 158 -3.37 7.88 -8.92
C MET A 158 -2.14 7.94 -9.83
N SER A 159 -0.94 8.14 -9.26
CA SER A 159 0.32 8.24 -10.01
C SER A 159 0.79 6.93 -10.64
N ALA A 160 0.34 5.78 -10.11
CA ALA A 160 0.80 4.46 -10.55
C ALA A 160 -0.33 3.51 -10.95
N ARG A 161 -1.58 3.89 -10.69
CA ARG A 161 -2.76 3.03 -10.79
C ARG A 161 -3.04 2.46 -12.20
N ARG A 162 -2.57 3.12 -13.24
CA ARG A 162 -2.69 2.60 -14.62
C ARG A 162 -1.43 1.93 -15.13
N ASP A 163 -0.36 1.88 -14.33
CA ASP A 163 0.93 1.40 -14.81
C ASP A 163 1.22 -0.03 -14.35
N THR A 164 0.66 -0.45 -13.20
CA THR A 164 0.92 -1.75 -12.59
C THR A 164 -0.11 -2.11 -11.51
N VAL A 165 0.08 -3.27 -10.87
CA VAL A 165 -0.75 -3.77 -9.77
C VAL A 165 -0.32 -3.18 -8.41
N ASN A 166 -1.20 -3.30 -7.41
CA ASN A 166 -0.97 -2.77 -6.08
C ASN A 166 -0.20 -3.79 -5.20
N CYS A 167 -0.83 -4.30 -4.14
CA CYS A 167 -0.21 -5.23 -3.19
C CYS A 167 -0.33 -6.68 -3.65
N CYS A 168 0.66 -7.53 -3.32
CA CYS A 168 0.63 -8.94 -3.70
C CYS A 168 1.10 -9.88 -2.58
N LEU A 169 0.71 -11.15 -2.72
CA LEU A 169 1.28 -12.31 -2.05
C LEU A 169 2.18 -13.03 -3.07
N PHE A 170 3.45 -12.70 -3.13
CA PHE A 170 4.34 -13.19 -4.16
C PHE A 170 4.90 -14.57 -3.82
N ASP A 171 4.86 -15.50 -4.77
CA ASP A 171 5.38 -16.86 -4.59
C ASP A 171 6.88 -16.93 -4.90
N VAL A 172 7.69 -16.42 -3.96
CA VAL A 172 9.15 -16.44 -4.05
C VAL A 172 9.67 -17.89 -4.11
N GLY A 173 9.07 -18.78 -3.32
CA GLY A 173 9.49 -20.20 -3.27
C GLY A 173 9.32 -20.90 -4.61
N ASN A 174 8.24 -20.60 -5.33
CA ASN A 174 8.01 -21.15 -6.67
C ASN A 174 8.99 -20.61 -7.70
N VAL A 175 9.27 -19.30 -7.68
CA VAL A 175 10.24 -18.68 -8.59
C VAL A 175 11.66 -19.24 -8.37
N MET A 176 12.09 -19.44 -7.12
CA MET A 176 13.43 -19.96 -6.81
C MET A 176 13.61 -21.40 -7.23
N ARG A 177 12.54 -22.19 -7.23
CA ARG A 177 12.60 -23.64 -7.50
C ARG A 177 12.92 -23.93 -8.95
N GLY A 178 13.98 -24.68 -9.19
CA GLY A 178 14.43 -25.06 -10.53
C GLY A 178 15.17 -23.97 -11.30
N GLY A 179 15.29 -22.77 -10.74
CA GLY A 179 15.91 -21.60 -11.38
C GLY A 179 14.95 -20.80 -12.26
N PHE A 180 15.36 -19.60 -12.65
CA PHE A 180 14.56 -18.63 -13.38
C PHE A 180 15.43 -17.64 -14.18
N GLU A 181 14.84 -16.93 -15.15
CA GLU A 181 15.53 -15.87 -15.88
C GLU A 181 15.18 -14.48 -15.30
N MET A 182 16.20 -13.67 -15.04
CA MET A 182 16.03 -12.27 -14.64
C MET A 182 17.11 -11.38 -15.27
N GLY A 183 16.69 -10.33 -15.96
CA GLY A 183 17.60 -9.38 -16.60
C GLY A 183 18.52 -10.00 -17.66
N ASN A 184 18.05 -10.98 -18.41
CA ASN A 184 18.81 -11.77 -19.41
C ASN A 184 19.92 -12.66 -18.80
N VAL A 185 19.80 -12.97 -17.48
CA VAL A 185 20.71 -13.88 -16.78
C VAL A 185 19.89 -14.99 -16.16
N TRP A 186 20.35 -16.23 -16.34
CA TRP A 186 19.77 -17.39 -15.67
C TRP A 186 20.27 -17.50 -14.24
N TYR A 187 19.35 -17.52 -13.30
CA TYR A 187 19.60 -17.80 -11.88
C TYR A 187 19.34 -19.27 -11.60
N ASN A 188 20.34 -19.98 -11.17
CA ASN A 188 20.15 -21.36 -10.71
C ASN A 188 19.41 -21.41 -9.38
N GLU A 189 18.70 -22.50 -9.11
CA GLU A 189 18.16 -22.75 -7.78
C GLU A 189 19.28 -22.68 -6.74
N PRO A 190 19.10 -21.97 -5.60
CA PRO A 190 20.12 -21.88 -4.56
C PRO A 190 20.56 -23.24 -4.02
N GLY A 191 21.86 -23.44 -3.89
CA GLY A 191 22.47 -24.65 -3.30
C GLY A 191 22.69 -24.57 -1.80
N SER A 192 22.51 -23.40 -1.18
CA SER A 192 22.78 -23.13 0.23
C SER A 192 21.89 -22.02 0.77
N LEU A 193 21.83 -21.88 2.09
CA LEU A 193 21.01 -20.90 2.78
C LEU A 193 21.46 -19.46 2.50
N ASP A 194 22.75 -19.19 2.54
CA ASP A 194 23.32 -17.87 2.26
C ASP A 194 22.98 -17.39 0.85
N THR A 195 23.18 -18.26 -0.16
CA THR A 195 22.80 -17.98 -1.54
C THR A 195 21.28 -17.76 -1.68
N SER A 196 20.45 -18.51 -0.93
CA SER A 196 18.99 -18.33 -0.98
C SER A 196 18.54 -16.96 -0.47
N PHE A 197 19.21 -16.41 0.53
CA PHE A 197 18.95 -15.05 1.00
C PHE A 197 19.31 -14.00 -0.05
N ASP A 198 20.42 -14.17 -0.76
CA ASP A 198 20.82 -13.23 -1.82
C ASP A 198 19.84 -13.27 -2.98
N VAL A 199 19.51 -14.48 -3.47
CA VAL A 199 18.54 -14.65 -4.59
C VAL A 199 17.15 -14.15 -4.21
N MET A 200 16.67 -14.46 -3.00
CA MET A 200 15.40 -13.93 -2.48
C MET A 200 15.41 -12.40 -2.44
N GLY A 201 16.50 -11.80 -1.98
CA GLY A 201 16.67 -10.35 -1.96
C GLY A 201 16.61 -9.73 -3.35
N ASP A 202 17.25 -10.35 -4.33
CA ASP A 202 17.24 -9.89 -5.72
C ASP A 202 15.83 -9.99 -6.35
N ILE A 203 15.12 -11.11 -6.12
CA ILE A 203 13.72 -11.28 -6.56
C ILE A 203 12.83 -10.18 -5.97
N ILE A 204 12.93 -9.96 -4.65
CA ILE A 204 12.14 -8.94 -3.95
C ILE A 204 12.40 -7.56 -4.54
N LEU A 205 13.67 -7.15 -4.67
CA LEU A 205 14.02 -5.80 -5.17
C LEU A 205 13.60 -5.62 -6.62
N ALA A 206 13.84 -6.61 -7.48
CA ALA A 206 13.47 -6.55 -8.89
C ALA A 206 11.96 -6.47 -9.09
N THR A 207 11.18 -7.29 -8.37
CA THR A 207 9.73 -7.34 -8.52
C THR A 207 9.03 -6.16 -7.83
N ALA A 208 9.45 -5.81 -6.60
CA ALA A 208 8.88 -4.67 -5.88
C ALA A 208 9.07 -3.34 -6.63
N ALA A 209 10.12 -3.22 -7.44
CA ALA A 209 10.33 -2.07 -8.31
C ALA A 209 9.28 -1.96 -9.45
N GLN A 210 8.60 -3.05 -9.80
CA GLN A 210 7.59 -3.11 -10.86
C GLN A 210 6.15 -2.98 -10.36
N GLN A 211 5.93 -2.73 -9.07
CA GLN A 211 4.61 -2.50 -8.47
C GLN A 211 4.64 -1.32 -7.51
N TYR A 212 3.47 -0.79 -7.13
CA TYR A 212 3.42 0.38 -6.26
C TYR A 212 2.95 0.11 -4.82
N GLY A 213 2.40 -1.09 -4.55
CA GLY A 213 1.94 -1.49 -3.22
C GLY A 213 2.92 -2.40 -2.47
N GLY A 214 2.43 -3.03 -1.40
CA GLY A 214 3.22 -3.94 -0.57
C GLY A 214 3.52 -5.26 -1.27
N PHE A 215 4.74 -5.72 -1.08
CA PHE A 215 5.23 -7.02 -1.54
C PHE A 215 5.30 -7.97 -0.35
N THR A 216 4.49 -9.02 -0.34
CA THR A 216 4.46 -9.98 0.77
C THR A 216 5.01 -11.33 0.35
N VAL A 217 5.94 -11.86 1.15
CA VAL A 217 6.45 -13.24 1.08
C VAL A 217 5.76 -14.05 2.17
N PRO A 218 4.74 -14.86 1.84
CA PRO A 218 4.04 -15.68 2.83
C PRO A 218 4.90 -16.84 3.31
N GLU A 219 4.80 -17.21 4.60
CA GLU A 219 5.41 -18.40 5.20
C GLU A 219 6.90 -18.57 4.86
N VAL A 220 7.67 -17.50 5.08
CA VAL A 220 9.09 -17.44 4.70
C VAL A 220 9.95 -18.49 5.40
N ASP A 221 9.56 -18.94 6.58
CA ASP A 221 10.16 -20.03 7.33
C ASP A 221 10.13 -21.35 6.54
N LYS A 222 9.01 -21.68 5.91
CA LYS A 222 8.87 -22.86 5.05
C LYS A 222 9.63 -22.72 3.72
N ILE A 223 9.75 -21.50 3.19
CA ILE A 223 10.49 -21.25 1.94
C ILE A 223 11.99 -21.46 2.15
N LEU A 224 12.56 -21.02 3.26
CA LEU A 224 13.99 -21.05 3.51
C LEU A 224 14.48 -22.36 4.13
N ALA A 225 13.63 -23.12 4.83
CA ALA A 225 14.01 -24.35 5.50
C ALA A 225 14.69 -25.40 4.59
N PRO A 226 14.25 -25.66 3.34
CA PRO A 226 14.94 -26.61 2.45
C PRO A 226 16.38 -26.19 2.12
N TYR A 227 16.66 -24.92 2.04
CA TYR A 227 18.01 -24.40 1.79
C TYR A 227 18.88 -24.44 3.05
N ALA A 228 18.26 -24.29 4.23
CA ALA A 228 18.92 -24.51 5.51
C ALA A 228 19.34 -25.98 5.69
N GLU A 229 18.49 -26.94 5.28
CA GLU A 229 18.81 -28.36 5.29
C GLU A 229 19.97 -28.67 4.34
N LYS A 230 20.01 -28.11 3.13
CA LYS A 230 21.16 -28.25 2.21
C LYS A 230 22.44 -27.74 2.86
N SER A 231 22.41 -26.56 3.51
CA SER A 231 23.57 -26.00 4.22
C SER A 231 23.98 -26.86 5.42
N TYR A 232 23.00 -27.37 6.19
CA TYR A 232 23.25 -28.26 7.32
C TYR A 232 24.00 -29.52 6.89
N ASN A 233 23.52 -30.20 5.85
CA ASN A 233 24.16 -31.43 5.34
C ASN A 233 25.60 -31.16 4.88
N LYS A 234 25.83 -30.05 4.16
CA LYS A 234 27.14 -29.60 3.75
C LYS A 234 28.10 -29.42 4.96
N TYR A 235 27.64 -28.69 5.99
CA TYR A 235 28.48 -28.45 7.19
C TYR A 235 28.69 -29.70 8.02
N LEU A 236 27.74 -30.62 8.03
CA LEU A 236 27.88 -31.93 8.67
C LEU A 236 28.95 -32.73 7.97
N ASP A 237 28.93 -32.84 6.65
CA ASP A 237 29.91 -33.57 5.85
C ASP A 237 31.33 -32.96 6.00
N GLU A 238 31.42 -31.62 5.99
CA GLU A 238 32.69 -30.92 6.23
C GLU A 238 33.27 -31.25 7.61
N ALA A 239 32.45 -31.25 8.67
CA ALA A 239 32.87 -31.53 10.02
C ALA A 239 33.29 -33.00 10.18
N MET A 240 32.51 -33.92 9.62
CA MET A 240 32.85 -35.39 9.67
C MET A 240 34.13 -35.67 8.91
N SER A 241 34.35 -35.05 7.74
CA SER A 241 35.58 -35.17 6.98
C SER A 241 36.79 -34.64 7.78
N LEU A 242 36.64 -33.52 8.45
CA LEU A 242 37.69 -32.97 9.30
C LEU A 242 38.02 -33.85 10.48
N TYR A 243 37.04 -34.45 11.13
CA TYR A 243 37.30 -35.43 12.22
C TYR A 243 38.04 -36.69 11.71
N ALA A 244 37.64 -37.21 10.55
CA ALA A 244 38.34 -38.35 9.94
C ALA A 244 39.80 -38.02 9.57
N ASP A 245 40.10 -36.79 9.18
CA ASP A 245 41.47 -36.34 8.87
C ASP A 245 42.33 -36.12 10.13
N ILE A 246 41.72 -35.64 11.24
CA ILE A 246 42.43 -35.35 12.51
C ILE A 246 42.66 -36.63 13.34
N ASP A 247 41.69 -37.52 13.36
CA ASP A 247 41.73 -38.79 14.12
C ASP A 247 41.40 -40.00 13.22
N PRO A 248 42.27 -40.36 12.25
CA PRO A 248 42.02 -41.44 11.31
C PRO A 248 41.86 -42.82 11.97
N ALA A 249 42.38 -43.00 13.19
CA ALA A 249 42.30 -44.26 13.92
C ALA A 249 41.08 -44.31 14.88
N GLY A 250 40.38 -43.20 15.10
CA GLY A 250 39.26 -43.11 16.05
C GLY A 250 39.68 -43.29 17.50
N GLU A 251 40.90 -42.84 17.84
CA GLU A 251 41.49 -43.09 19.16
C GLU A 251 41.07 -42.06 20.22
N TRP A 252 40.60 -40.87 19.80
CA TRP A 252 40.34 -39.73 20.70
C TRP A 252 38.93 -39.73 21.28
N GLU A 253 37.94 -40.08 20.47
CA GLU A 253 36.55 -40.13 20.92
C GLU A 253 35.74 -41.19 20.15
N SER A 254 34.64 -41.67 20.74
CA SER A 254 33.74 -42.59 20.04
C SER A 254 33.12 -41.94 18.81
N MET A 255 32.80 -42.72 17.78
CA MET A 255 32.11 -42.23 16.57
C MET A 255 30.82 -41.49 16.91
N ASP A 256 30.05 -41.97 17.92
CA ASP A 256 28.81 -41.29 18.35
C ASP A 256 29.07 -39.87 18.90
N SER A 257 30.20 -39.70 19.63
CA SER A 257 30.61 -38.38 20.16
C SER A 257 31.07 -37.45 19.07
N GLN A 258 31.80 -37.94 18.07
CA GLN A 258 32.21 -37.14 16.89
C GLN A 258 31.03 -36.72 16.04
N GLU A 259 30.05 -37.58 15.82
CA GLU A 259 28.84 -37.30 15.10
C GLU A 259 27.98 -36.23 15.83
N GLU A 260 27.84 -36.35 17.15
CA GLU A 260 27.10 -35.35 17.95
C GLU A 260 27.77 -33.97 17.90
N MET A 261 29.11 -33.90 17.97
CA MET A 261 29.85 -32.65 17.82
C MET A 261 29.70 -32.05 16.42
N ALA A 262 29.77 -32.89 15.38
CA ALA A 262 29.57 -32.47 13.99
C ALA A 262 28.17 -31.91 13.77
N ARG A 263 27.13 -32.53 14.33
CA ARG A 263 25.74 -32.05 14.30
C ARG A 263 25.59 -30.67 15.00
N LYS A 264 26.17 -30.55 16.21
CA LYS A 264 26.17 -29.25 16.94
C LYS A 264 26.88 -28.16 16.17
N TYR A 265 28.01 -28.47 15.53
CA TYR A 265 28.74 -27.54 14.67
C TYR A 265 27.89 -27.11 13.47
N ALA A 266 27.30 -28.06 12.74
CA ALA A 266 26.48 -27.80 11.58
C ALA A 266 25.24 -26.90 11.94
N LEU A 267 24.53 -27.21 13.03
CA LEU A 267 23.40 -26.38 13.51
C LEU A 267 23.86 -24.99 13.91
N ALA A 268 25.00 -24.83 14.57
CA ALA A 268 25.53 -23.51 14.93
C ALA A 268 25.87 -22.66 13.67
N LYS A 269 26.40 -23.31 12.63
CA LYS A 269 26.70 -22.65 11.34
C LYS A 269 25.43 -22.21 10.64
N VAL A 270 24.43 -23.10 10.51
CA VAL A 270 23.13 -22.75 9.89
C VAL A 270 22.44 -21.61 10.64
N ARG A 271 22.47 -21.63 11.98
CA ARG A 271 21.94 -20.51 12.79
C ARG A 271 22.63 -19.19 12.45
N ARG A 272 23.96 -19.23 12.32
CA ARG A 272 24.73 -18.04 11.93
C ARG A 272 24.39 -17.57 10.52
N ASP A 273 24.17 -18.48 9.57
CA ASP A 273 23.77 -18.13 8.21
C ASP A 273 22.39 -17.46 8.21
N PHE A 274 21.43 -17.94 9.01
CA PHE A 274 20.16 -17.25 9.22
C PHE A 274 20.35 -15.85 9.82
N GLU A 275 21.18 -15.69 10.86
CA GLU A 275 21.45 -14.38 11.48
C GLU A 275 22.03 -13.39 10.47
N GLN A 276 23.00 -13.81 9.67
CA GLN A 276 23.64 -12.97 8.67
C GLN A 276 22.71 -12.69 7.49
N GLY A 277 21.96 -13.70 7.04
CA GLY A 277 20.98 -13.56 5.97
C GLY A 277 19.88 -12.55 6.32
N TRP A 278 19.28 -12.67 7.50
CA TRP A 278 18.26 -11.73 7.96
C TRP A 278 18.79 -10.31 8.14
N GLN A 279 19.98 -10.16 8.71
CA GLN A 279 20.62 -8.85 8.80
C GLN A 279 20.86 -8.24 7.41
N GLY A 280 21.31 -9.06 6.45
CA GLY A 280 21.49 -8.62 5.06
C GLY A 280 20.19 -8.17 4.38
N ILE A 281 19.10 -8.91 4.60
CA ILE A 281 17.76 -8.53 4.10
C ILE A 281 17.30 -7.22 4.75
N GLU A 282 17.43 -7.05 6.07
CA GLU A 282 17.06 -5.81 6.74
C GLU A 282 17.84 -4.60 6.17
N TYR A 283 19.12 -4.74 5.88
CA TYR A 283 19.89 -3.67 5.24
C TYR A 283 19.39 -3.36 3.83
N LYS A 284 19.12 -4.39 3.00
CA LYS A 284 18.60 -4.22 1.64
C LYS A 284 17.23 -3.50 1.63
N LEU A 285 16.35 -3.82 2.58
CA LEU A 285 14.98 -3.29 2.63
C LEU A 285 14.85 -1.91 3.29
N ASN A 286 15.84 -1.47 4.06
CA ASN A 286 15.81 -0.17 4.76
C ASN A 286 16.75 0.87 4.13
N THR A 287 17.01 0.73 2.83
CA THR A 287 17.76 1.68 2.03
C THR A 287 17.07 1.93 0.70
N VAL A 288 17.29 3.12 0.13
CA VAL A 288 16.85 3.43 -1.25
C VAL A 288 17.85 2.82 -2.21
N GLY A 289 17.62 1.57 -2.60
CA GLY A 289 18.50 0.79 -3.47
C GLY A 289 18.22 0.91 -4.96
N SER A 290 17.17 1.63 -5.37
CA SER A 290 16.75 1.76 -6.77
C SER A 290 16.41 3.19 -7.16
N SER A 291 16.28 3.43 -8.47
CA SER A 291 15.83 4.71 -9.02
C SER A 291 14.35 5.03 -8.71
N ARG A 292 13.58 4.07 -8.19
CA ARG A 292 12.21 4.27 -7.71
C ARG A 292 12.15 5.27 -6.55
N GLY A 293 13.21 5.35 -5.72
CA GLY A 293 13.38 6.41 -4.73
C GLY A 293 12.61 6.23 -3.43
N ASP A 294 11.99 5.06 -3.19
CA ASP A 294 11.36 4.67 -1.93
C ASP A 294 12.00 3.39 -1.36
N TYR A 295 11.68 3.10 -0.10
CA TYR A 295 11.99 1.80 0.50
C TYR A 295 11.03 0.75 -0.07
N PRO A 296 11.51 -0.46 -0.42
CA PRO A 296 10.60 -1.54 -0.82
C PRO A 296 9.71 -1.92 0.37
N PHE A 297 8.38 -1.79 0.21
CA PHE A 297 7.41 -2.12 1.25
C PHE A 297 7.20 -3.64 1.31
N VAL A 298 8.08 -4.31 2.05
CA VAL A 298 8.11 -5.78 2.13
C VAL A 298 7.51 -6.26 3.43
N THR A 299 6.64 -7.27 3.32
CA THR A 299 6.08 -8.03 4.45
C THR A 299 6.51 -9.48 4.34
N VAL A 300 6.84 -10.10 5.46
CA VAL A 300 7.06 -11.56 5.56
C VAL A 300 6.11 -12.13 6.60
N SER A 301 5.55 -13.32 6.37
CA SER A 301 4.82 -14.05 7.40
C SER A 301 5.55 -15.33 7.80
N LEU A 302 5.39 -15.73 9.05
CA LEU A 302 6.10 -16.86 9.67
C LEU A 302 5.30 -17.44 10.84
N GLY A 303 5.79 -18.54 11.43
CA GLY A 303 5.33 -19.07 12.71
C GLY A 303 4.69 -20.45 12.63
N LEU A 304 4.23 -20.91 11.46
CA LEU A 304 3.57 -22.21 11.30
C LEU A 304 4.52 -23.37 11.10
N GLY A 305 5.76 -23.11 10.76
CA GLY A 305 6.77 -24.13 10.58
C GLY A 305 7.09 -24.85 11.89
N THR A 306 7.16 -26.20 11.87
CA THR A 306 7.34 -27.03 13.06
C THR A 306 8.65 -27.82 13.08
N ASN A 307 9.33 -27.95 11.95
CA ASN A 307 10.64 -28.60 11.93
C ASN A 307 11.74 -27.66 12.47
N GLU A 308 12.89 -28.21 12.77
CA GLU A 308 14.01 -27.50 13.41
C GLU A 308 14.45 -26.27 12.59
N PHE A 309 14.54 -26.37 11.26
CA PHE A 309 15.01 -25.26 10.42
C PHE A 309 13.95 -24.19 10.22
N GLU A 310 12.66 -24.56 10.13
CA GLU A 310 11.54 -23.61 10.08
C GLU A 310 11.45 -22.79 11.37
N LYS A 311 11.55 -23.46 12.53
CA LYS A 311 11.57 -22.78 13.84
C LYS A 311 12.81 -21.89 13.99
N MET A 312 13.99 -22.39 13.58
CA MET A 312 15.24 -21.64 13.62
C MET A 312 15.17 -20.39 12.75
N CYS A 313 14.59 -20.49 11.56
CA CYS A 313 14.32 -19.34 10.66
C CYS A 313 13.49 -18.27 11.37
N SER A 314 12.33 -18.66 11.93
CA SER A 314 11.41 -17.76 12.61
C SER A 314 12.04 -17.10 13.84
N ILE A 315 12.65 -17.88 14.73
CA ILE A 315 13.28 -17.36 15.96
C ILE A 315 14.44 -16.43 15.63
N THR A 316 15.23 -16.77 14.61
CA THR A 316 16.40 -15.95 14.25
C THR A 316 15.98 -14.62 13.66
N LEU A 317 14.98 -14.58 12.76
CA LEU A 317 14.43 -13.30 12.27
C LEU A 317 13.92 -12.43 13.41
N LEU A 318 13.10 -12.99 14.30
CA LEU A 318 12.53 -12.26 15.44
C LEU A 318 13.63 -11.70 16.36
N ASN A 319 14.69 -12.46 16.61
CA ASN A 319 15.81 -12.01 17.43
C ASN A 319 16.66 -10.93 16.75
N VAL A 320 16.94 -11.06 15.45
CA VAL A 320 17.69 -10.07 14.67
C VAL A 320 16.90 -8.74 14.64
N HIS A 321 15.59 -8.83 14.40
CA HIS A 321 14.72 -7.66 14.36
C HIS A 321 14.57 -6.98 15.74
N ALA A 322 14.43 -7.77 16.81
CA ALA A 322 14.38 -7.25 18.19
C ALA A 322 15.67 -6.54 18.61
N LYS A 323 16.82 -7.06 18.17
CA LYS A 323 18.13 -6.45 18.41
C LYS A 323 18.27 -5.11 17.67
N GLY A 324 17.63 -5.00 16.50
CA GLY A 324 17.73 -3.82 15.65
C GLY A 324 19.08 -3.69 14.92
N GLN A 325 19.19 -2.64 14.12
CA GLN A 325 20.36 -2.33 13.31
C GLN A 325 20.95 -0.97 13.70
N GLY A 326 22.25 -0.81 13.55
CA GLY A 326 22.93 0.44 13.84
C GLY A 326 24.36 0.28 14.31
N LYS A 327 24.97 1.41 14.66
CA LYS A 327 26.28 1.41 15.30
C LYS A 327 26.16 0.83 16.70
N LYS A 328 27.18 0.12 17.16
CA LYS A 328 27.22 -0.48 18.52
C LYS A 328 26.87 0.56 19.59
N GLY A 329 25.84 0.24 20.40
CA GLY A 329 25.28 1.12 21.43
C GLY A 329 24.28 2.18 20.91
N PHE A 330 23.93 2.11 19.63
CA PHE A 330 22.94 2.96 18.95
C PHE A 330 22.01 2.12 18.05
N GLU A 331 21.87 0.84 18.36
CA GLU A 331 20.98 -0.05 17.64
C GLU A 331 19.53 0.38 17.86
N LYS A 332 18.73 0.29 16.80
CA LYS A 332 17.29 0.58 16.83
C LYS A 332 16.55 -0.32 15.84
N PRO A 333 15.27 -0.61 16.07
CA PRO A 333 14.46 -1.36 15.13
C PRO A 333 14.44 -0.70 13.76
N VAL A 334 14.40 -1.52 12.72
CA VAL A 334 14.20 -1.09 11.34
C VAL A 334 12.74 -1.23 10.95
N LEU A 335 12.30 -0.56 9.87
CA LEU A 335 10.90 -0.60 9.45
C LEU A 335 10.54 -1.85 8.66
N PHE A 336 11.50 -2.39 7.90
CA PHE A 336 11.29 -3.52 6.99
C PHE A 336 12.32 -4.64 7.20
N PRO A 337 11.90 -5.92 6.99
CA PRO A 337 10.55 -6.34 6.59
C PRO A 337 9.52 -6.08 7.70
N LYS A 338 8.28 -5.77 7.32
CA LYS A 338 7.16 -5.93 8.22
C LYS A 338 6.99 -7.42 8.51
N ILE A 339 6.89 -7.79 9.77
CA ILE A 339 6.77 -9.19 10.19
C ILE A 339 5.33 -9.47 10.63
N VAL A 340 4.74 -10.55 10.13
CA VAL A 340 3.43 -11.04 10.53
C VAL A 340 3.58 -12.43 11.12
N PHE A 341 3.14 -12.59 12.37
CA PHE A 341 3.12 -13.87 13.07
C PHE A 341 1.77 -14.56 12.84
N LEU A 342 1.81 -15.74 12.27
CA LEU A 342 0.65 -16.59 12.01
C LEU A 342 0.39 -17.43 13.28
N TYR A 343 -0.65 -17.06 14.04
CA TYR A 343 -0.94 -17.68 15.33
C TYR A 343 -2.03 -18.76 15.23
N ASP A 344 -1.71 -19.95 15.67
CA ASP A 344 -2.64 -21.07 15.92
C ASP A 344 -2.41 -21.57 17.36
N SER A 345 -3.44 -21.58 18.20
CA SER A 345 -3.30 -22.03 19.60
C SER A 345 -2.84 -23.47 19.76
N LYS A 346 -3.12 -24.32 18.74
CA LYS A 346 -2.66 -25.71 18.71
C LYS A 346 -1.12 -25.86 18.52
N LEU A 347 -0.48 -24.81 18.00
CA LEU A 347 0.98 -24.75 17.79
C LEU A 347 1.67 -23.87 18.83
N HIS A 348 1.04 -22.75 19.22
CA HIS A 348 1.66 -21.67 19.99
C HIS A 348 1.10 -21.53 21.43
N GLY A 349 0.15 -22.39 21.81
CA GLY A 349 -0.38 -22.44 23.17
C GLY A 349 0.69 -22.89 24.17
N PRO A 350 0.42 -22.73 25.49
CA PRO A 350 1.33 -23.24 26.52
C PRO A 350 1.60 -24.75 26.40
N GLY A 351 2.88 -25.13 26.34
CA GLY A 351 3.31 -26.51 26.17
C GLY A 351 3.21 -27.07 24.74
N MET A 352 2.84 -26.24 23.76
CA MET A 352 2.75 -26.65 22.34
C MET A 352 4.11 -26.55 21.64
N VAL A 353 4.21 -27.19 20.47
CA VAL A 353 5.48 -27.40 19.74
C VAL A 353 6.20 -26.10 19.35
N ASN A 354 5.49 -25.00 19.12
CA ASN A 354 6.02 -23.69 18.74
C ASN A 354 5.85 -22.62 19.82
N GLU A 355 5.72 -23.02 21.11
CA GLU A 355 5.65 -22.04 22.22
C GLU A 355 6.91 -21.17 22.27
N ASP A 356 8.09 -21.73 22.00
CA ASP A 356 9.36 -20.99 21.92
C ASP A 356 9.38 -19.94 20.80
N VAL A 357 8.79 -20.25 19.64
CA VAL A 357 8.63 -19.29 18.53
C VAL A 357 7.69 -18.15 18.94
N PHE A 358 6.57 -18.47 19.62
CA PHE A 358 5.65 -17.47 20.15
C PHE A 358 6.33 -16.54 21.16
N GLU A 359 7.09 -17.09 22.10
CA GLU A 359 7.81 -16.30 23.12
C GLU A 359 8.88 -15.39 22.48
N ALA A 360 9.60 -15.86 21.46
CA ALA A 360 10.49 -15.00 20.66
C ALA A 360 9.73 -13.84 19.98
N GLY A 361 8.54 -14.11 19.48
CA GLY A 361 7.65 -13.09 18.91
C GLY A 361 7.19 -12.05 19.94
N ILE A 362 6.81 -12.48 21.13
CA ILE A 362 6.42 -11.56 22.24
C ILE A 362 7.59 -10.69 22.67
N TYR A 363 8.79 -11.28 22.81
CA TYR A 363 9.99 -10.51 23.10
C TYR A 363 10.27 -9.47 22.01
N CYS A 364 10.21 -9.87 20.75
CA CYS A 364 10.40 -8.96 19.62
C CYS A 364 9.35 -7.83 19.63
N SER A 365 8.07 -8.13 19.86
CA SER A 365 7.01 -7.13 19.98
C SER A 365 7.29 -6.10 21.07
N SER A 366 7.87 -6.52 22.19
CA SER A 366 8.22 -5.61 23.29
C SER A 366 9.36 -4.64 22.96
N LYS A 367 10.22 -4.98 21.97
CA LYS A 367 11.37 -4.20 21.57
C LYS A 367 11.16 -3.41 20.27
N ALA A 368 10.44 -3.99 19.31
CA ALA A 368 10.34 -3.47 17.94
C ALA A 368 8.89 -3.22 17.47
N MET A 369 7.87 -3.46 18.29
CA MET A 369 6.45 -3.44 17.93
C MET A 369 6.04 -4.43 16.82
N TYR A 370 6.96 -5.16 16.24
CA TYR A 370 6.73 -6.33 15.36
C TYR A 370 7.03 -7.62 16.13
N PRO A 371 6.45 -8.75 15.75
CA PRO A 371 5.52 -8.95 14.64
C PRO A 371 4.14 -8.38 14.90
N ASP A 372 3.36 -8.12 13.83
CA ASP A 372 1.91 -8.05 13.90
C ASP A 372 1.35 -9.47 13.99
N TRP A 373 0.31 -9.66 14.77
CA TRP A 373 -0.22 -10.97 15.15
C TRP A 373 -1.49 -11.29 14.37
N LEU A 374 -1.48 -12.31 13.53
CA LEU A 374 -2.64 -12.78 12.77
C LEU A 374 -3.19 -14.06 13.37
N SER A 375 -4.42 -14.00 13.90
CA SER A 375 -5.11 -15.15 14.43
C SER A 375 -5.62 -16.06 13.32
N LEU A 376 -5.30 -17.34 13.42
CA LEU A 376 -5.86 -18.42 12.60
C LEU A 376 -6.93 -19.23 13.35
N GLU A 377 -7.40 -18.70 14.51
CA GLU A 377 -8.49 -19.28 15.26
C GLU A 377 -9.84 -19.15 14.52
N PRO A 378 -10.76 -20.09 14.70
CA PRO A 378 -12.08 -20.04 14.05
C PRO A 378 -12.90 -18.82 14.48
N GLY A 379 -13.88 -18.44 13.66
CA GLY A 379 -14.78 -17.31 13.91
C GLY A 379 -14.31 -15.98 13.30
N SER A 380 -13.30 -16.03 12.44
CA SER A 380 -12.93 -14.97 11.51
C SER A 380 -12.72 -15.53 10.11
N TYR A 381 -12.89 -14.68 9.09
CA TYR A 381 -12.67 -15.08 7.70
C TYR A 381 -11.34 -15.82 7.48
N VAL A 382 -10.25 -15.28 8.02
CA VAL A 382 -8.91 -15.87 7.88
C VAL A 382 -8.80 -17.20 8.61
N GLY A 383 -9.30 -17.25 9.85
CA GLY A 383 -9.25 -18.45 10.67
C GLY A 383 -10.12 -19.58 10.10
N ASP A 384 -11.34 -19.26 9.63
CA ASP A 384 -12.24 -20.26 9.07
C ASP A 384 -11.67 -20.89 7.78
N ILE A 385 -11.01 -20.10 6.92
CA ILE A 385 -10.31 -20.61 5.74
C ILE A 385 -9.16 -21.54 6.15
N TYR A 386 -8.35 -21.13 7.13
CA TYR A 386 -7.23 -21.94 7.62
C TYR A 386 -7.70 -23.25 8.24
N GLN A 387 -8.69 -23.21 9.12
CA GLN A 387 -9.21 -24.41 9.79
C GLN A 387 -9.86 -25.39 8.81
N LYS A 388 -10.50 -24.89 7.75
CA LYS A 388 -11.16 -25.75 6.76
C LYS A 388 -10.23 -26.31 5.70
N TYR A 389 -9.31 -25.49 5.18
CA TYR A 389 -8.53 -25.82 4.00
C TYR A 389 -7.02 -25.89 4.25
N GLY A 390 -6.55 -25.51 5.44
CA GLY A 390 -5.11 -25.35 5.71
C GLY A 390 -4.44 -24.21 4.96
N GLN A 391 -5.22 -23.35 4.29
CA GLN A 391 -4.70 -22.23 3.50
C GLN A 391 -4.59 -20.96 4.35
N VAL A 392 -3.46 -20.26 4.24
CA VAL A 392 -3.21 -19.02 4.95
C VAL A 392 -3.62 -17.82 4.11
N VAL A 393 -4.52 -16.99 4.64
CA VAL A 393 -4.83 -15.68 4.08
C VAL A 393 -3.89 -14.66 4.71
N SER A 394 -2.67 -14.55 4.19
CA SER A 394 -1.70 -13.59 4.68
C SER A 394 -2.08 -12.15 4.32
N PRO A 395 -1.84 -11.15 5.18
CA PRO A 395 -2.07 -9.76 4.82
C PRO A 395 -1.04 -9.28 3.80
N MET A 396 -1.50 -8.47 2.85
CA MET A 396 -0.64 -7.79 1.89
C MET A 396 -0.32 -6.37 2.40
N GLY A 397 0.95 -5.99 2.34
CA GLY A 397 1.40 -4.68 2.76
C GLY A 397 0.95 -4.35 4.19
N CYS A 398 0.14 -3.28 4.35
CA CYS A 398 -0.27 -2.85 5.68
C CYS A 398 -1.39 -3.72 6.31
N ARG A 399 -2.46 -4.06 5.56
CA ARG A 399 -3.61 -4.80 6.12
C ARG A 399 -4.57 -5.41 5.08
N ALA A 400 -4.25 -5.38 3.79
CA ALA A 400 -5.16 -5.87 2.75
C ALA A 400 -5.23 -7.39 2.73
N PHE A 401 -6.44 -7.93 2.59
CA PHE A 401 -6.70 -9.36 2.40
C PHE A 401 -7.35 -9.60 1.04
N LEU A 402 -7.05 -10.75 0.44
CA LEU A 402 -7.66 -11.19 -0.81
C LEU A 402 -9.00 -11.89 -0.56
N SER A 403 -9.97 -11.65 -1.43
CA SER A 403 -11.18 -12.47 -1.48
C SER A 403 -10.86 -13.90 -1.92
N PRO A 404 -11.65 -14.92 -1.52
CA PRO A 404 -11.41 -16.29 -1.97
C PRO A 404 -11.49 -16.39 -3.49
N TRP A 405 -10.54 -17.14 -4.07
CA TRP A 405 -10.56 -17.62 -5.45
C TRP A 405 -10.23 -19.09 -5.44
N TYR A 406 -11.15 -19.90 -5.87
CA TYR A 406 -11.04 -21.36 -5.82
C TYR A 406 -10.35 -21.88 -7.07
N GLU A 407 -9.48 -22.87 -6.89
CA GLU A 407 -8.60 -23.36 -7.97
C GLU A 407 -9.39 -23.87 -9.19
N ARG A 408 -10.50 -24.61 -8.95
CA ARG A 408 -11.34 -25.18 -10.00
C ARG A 408 -12.57 -24.35 -10.31
N GLY A 409 -13.21 -23.79 -9.30
CA GLY A 409 -14.49 -23.08 -9.45
C GLY A 409 -14.38 -21.55 -9.57
N GLY A 410 -13.19 -20.98 -9.44
CA GLY A 410 -13.00 -19.52 -9.54
C GLY A 410 -13.61 -18.77 -8.35
N MET A 411 -14.57 -17.90 -8.59
CA MET A 411 -15.22 -17.10 -7.52
C MET A 411 -16.04 -17.92 -6.53
N ASN A 412 -16.53 -19.09 -6.91
CA ASN A 412 -17.28 -20.00 -6.07
C ASN A 412 -16.62 -21.39 -6.10
N PRO A 413 -16.62 -22.15 -5.02
CA PRO A 413 -16.04 -23.48 -5.03
C PRO A 413 -16.81 -24.40 -5.99
N ALA A 414 -16.12 -25.22 -6.76
CA ALA A 414 -16.72 -26.23 -7.63
C ALA A 414 -17.39 -27.35 -6.80
N ASP A 415 -16.82 -27.69 -5.67
CA ASP A 415 -17.33 -28.63 -4.66
C ASP A 415 -16.69 -28.32 -3.27
N GLU A 416 -17.05 -29.12 -2.26
CA GLU A 416 -16.57 -28.93 -0.87
C GLU A 416 -15.07 -29.11 -0.66
N ASN A 417 -14.39 -29.79 -1.61
CA ASN A 417 -12.93 -30.04 -1.59
C ASN A 417 -12.15 -29.04 -2.46
N ASP A 418 -12.83 -28.08 -3.09
CA ASP A 418 -12.17 -27.06 -3.88
C ASP A 418 -11.58 -26.00 -2.95
N ALA A 419 -10.24 -25.99 -2.83
CA ALA A 419 -9.54 -25.09 -1.92
C ALA A 419 -9.30 -23.72 -2.57
N PRO A 420 -9.41 -22.63 -1.80
CA PRO A 420 -9.05 -21.31 -2.30
C PRO A 420 -7.53 -21.13 -2.38
N VAL A 421 -7.09 -20.43 -3.40
CA VAL A 421 -5.68 -20.05 -3.63
C VAL A 421 -5.46 -18.60 -3.18
N TYR A 422 -4.37 -18.34 -2.46
CA TYR A 422 -3.98 -16.99 -2.02
C TYR A 422 -2.58 -16.59 -2.47
N VAL A 423 -1.60 -17.48 -2.31
CA VAL A 423 -0.21 -17.23 -2.74
C VAL A 423 -0.15 -17.02 -4.25
N GLY A 424 0.64 -16.07 -4.70
CA GLY A 424 0.72 -15.66 -6.09
C GLY A 424 -0.41 -14.72 -6.56
N ARG A 425 -1.30 -14.28 -5.67
CA ARG A 425 -2.40 -13.37 -6.05
C ARG A 425 -2.16 -11.95 -5.55
N PHE A 426 -2.93 -11.00 -6.06
CA PHE A 426 -2.71 -9.59 -5.81
C PHE A 426 -4.00 -8.77 -5.76
N ASN A 427 -3.88 -7.54 -5.24
CA ASN A 427 -4.91 -6.51 -5.29
C ASN A 427 -4.61 -5.55 -6.45
N LEU A 428 -5.63 -5.17 -7.21
CA LEU A 428 -5.46 -4.26 -8.35
C LEU A 428 -5.54 -2.78 -7.93
N GLY A 429 -6.10 -2.48 -6.77
CA GLY A 429 -6.15 -1.13 -6.20
C GLY A 429 -7.37 -0.89 -5.33
N ALA A 430 -7.34 0.24 -4.60
CA ALA A 430 -8.40 0.67 -3.71
C ALA A 430 -8.95 2.03 -4.10
N ILE A 431 -10.26 2.25 -3.86
CA ILE A 431 -10.92 3.55 -3.92
C ILE A 431 -11.78 3.64 -2.67
N SER A 432 -11.64 4.73 -1.89
CA SER A 432 -12.32 4.89 -0.62
C SER A 432 -13.54 5.78 -0.71
N LEU A 433 -14.60 5.39 0.00
CA LEU A 433 -15.80 6.19 0.25
C LEU A 433 -15.57 7.07 1.49
N ASN A 434 -15.98 8.32 1.41
CA ASN A 434 -16.05 9.22 2.55
C ASN A 434 -17.50 9.27 3.07
N LEU A 435 -17.84 8.34 3.95
CA LEU A 435 -19.21 8.14 4.40
C LEU A 435 -19.83 9.36 5.09
N PRO A 436 -19.12 10.11 5.98
CA PRO A 436 -19.67 11.36 6.54
C PRO A 436 -19.99 12.40 5.49
N MET A 437 -19.16 12.56 4.45
CA MET A 437 -19.42 13.48 3.33
C MET A 437 -20.68 13.08 2.54
N ILE A 438 -20.84 11.78 2.27
CA ILE A 438 -21.99 11.25 1.54
C ILE A 438 -23.26 11.43 2.37
N PHE A 439 -23.20 11.20 3.68
CA PHE A 439 -24.32 11.41 4.59
C PHE A 439 -24.72 12.91 4.68
N ALA A 440 -23.72 13.79 4.84
CA ALA A 440 -23.99 15.25 4.84
C ALA A 440 -24.63 15.72 3.54
N LYS A 441 -24.24 15.15 2.39
CA LYS A 441 -24.85 15.44 1.09
C LYS A 441 -26.32 15.00 1.05
N SER A 442 -26.64 13.81 1.52
CA SER A 442 -28.03 13.30 1.55
C SER A 442 -28.95 14.21 2.37
N LEU A 443 -28.46 14.68 3.52
CA LEU A 443 -29.18 15.66 4.35
C LEU A 443 -29.37 17.01 3.63
N GLN A 444 -28.34 17.54 2.98
CA GLN A 444 -28.39 18.81 2.27
C GLN A 444 -29.35 18.77 1.08
N GLU A 445 -29.36 17.65 0.33
CA GLU A 445 -30.22 17.46 -0.84
C GLU A 445 -31.60 16.90 -0.50
N ASN A 446 -31.86 16.58 0.77
CA ASN A 446 -33.10 15.92 1.23
C ASN A 446 -33.40 14.62 0.44
N LYS A 447 -32.35 13.79 0.23
CA LYS A 447 -32.41 12.49 -0.44
C LYS A 447 -32.20 11.36 0.55
N ASP A 448 -32.61 10.17 0.18
CA ASP A 448 -32.27 8.95 0.91
C ASP A 448 -30.75 8.74 0.91
N PHE A 449 -30.19 8.41 2.07
CA PHE A 449 -28.75 8.21 2.21
C PHE A 449 -28.23 7.07 1.36
N TYR A 450 -28.96 5.95 1.29
CA TYR A 450 -28.54 4.78 0.55
C TYR A 450 -28.59 5.01 -0.97
N GLU A 451 -29.53 5.84 -1.46
CA GLU A 451 -29.54 6.27 -2.87
C GLU A 451 -28.26 7.06 -3.22
N VAL A 452 -27.88 8.00 -2.36
CA VAL A 452 -26.66 8.80 -2.57
C VAL A 452 -25.40 7.95 -2.43
N LEU A 453 -25.37 6.99 -1.50
CA LEU A 453 -24.28 6.05 -1.30
C LEU A 453 -24.10 5.16 -2.54
N GLU A 454 -25.20 4.60 -3.05
CA GLU A 454 -25.16 3.72 -4.23
C GLU A 454 -24.63 4.45 -5.47
N TYR A 455 -24.98 5.72 -5.68
CA TYR A 455 -24.41 6.53 -6.76
C TYR A 455 -22.87 6.54 -6.71
N TYR A 456 -22.27 6.78 -5.55
CA TYR A 456 -20.81 6.79 -5.42
C TYR A 456 -20.21 5.38 -5.49
N MET A 457 -20.90 4.35 -5.04
CA MET A 457 -20.48 2.97 -5.19
C MET A 457 -20.46 2.54 -6.67
N GLU A 458 -21.46 2.92 -7.47
CA GLU A 458 -21.48 2.69 -8.92
C GLU A 458 -20.38 3.47 -9.66
N LEU A 459 -20.09 4.69 -9.22
CA LEU A 459 -18.99 5.47 -9.78
C LEU A 459 -17.64 4.77 -9.57
N ILE A 460 -17.41 4.23 -8.38
CA ILE A 460 -16.23 3.43 -8.05
C ILE A 460 -16.21 2.13 -8.86
N ARG A 461 -17.35 1.44 -9.00
CA ARG A 461 -17.48 0.21 -9.80
C ARG A 461 -17.03 0.43 -11.24
N ASN A 462 -17.53 1.49 -11.88
CA ASN A 462 -17.19 1.82 -13.26
C ASN A 462 -15.68 2.13 -13.41
N LEU A 463 -15.10 2.84 -12.46
CA LEU A 463 -13.66 3.11 -12.46
C LEU A 463 -12.82 1.85 -12.24
N HIS A 464 -13.26 0.95 -11.36
CA HIS A 464 -12.62 -0.36 -11.16
C HIS A 464 -12.65 -1.22 -12.42
N ARG A 465 -13.80 -1.34 -13.08
CA ARG A 465 -13.95 -2.09 -14.35
C ARG A 465 -13.04 -1.55 -15.43
N ARG A 466 -13.01 -0.23 -15.62
CA ARG A 466 -12.13 0.43 -16.60
C ARG A 466 -10.64 0.21 -16.26
N THR A 467 -10.27 0.24 -14.99
CA THR A 467 -8.91 -0.08 -14.55
C THR A 467 -8.55 -1.54 -14.85
N TYR A 468 -9.45 -2.48 -14.56
CA TYR A 468 -9.28 -3.90 -14.85
C TYR A 468 -9.04 -4.15 -16.35
N ASP A 469 -9.88 -3.58 -17.21
CA ASP A 469 -9.74 -3.73 -18.66
C ASP A 469 -8.44 -3.10 -19.17
N TYR A 470 -8.10 -1.90 -18.68
CA TYR A 470 -6.88 -1.20 -19.11
C TYR A 470 -5.60 -1.95 -18.72
N ILE A 471 -5.49 -2.38 -17.46
CA ILE A 471 -4.35 -3.15 -16.98
C ILE A 471 -4.26 -4.51 -17.66
N GLY A 472 -5.39 -5.15 -17.95
CA GLY A 472 -5.45 -6.44 -18.66
C GLY A 472 -4.85 -6.42 -20.07
N GLU A 473 -4.75 -5.27 -20.71
CA GLU A 473 -4.13 -5.11 -22.05
C GLU A 473 -2.59 -5.05 -22.00
N MET A 474 -1.99 -4.95 -20.80
CA MET A 474 -0.53 -4.93 -20.67
C MET A 474 0.08 -6.28 -21.03
N LYS A 475 1.33 -6.24 -21.51
CA LYS A 475 2.11 -7.45 -21.81
C LYS A 475 2.77 -8.00 -20.54
N ALA A 476 2.94 -9.32 -20.49
CA ALA A 476 3.60 -10.00 -19.37
C ALA A 476 5.05 -9.54 -19.14
N SER A 477 5.71 -9.03 -20.21
CA SER A 477 7.06 -8.48 -20.11
C SER A 477 7.23 -7.26 -19.21
N VAL A 478 6.15 -6.64 -18.69
CA VAL A 478 6.23 -5.51 -17.76
C VAL A 478 6.73 -5.93 -16.36
N ASN A 479 6.53 -7.21 -15.98
CA ASN A 479 7.07 -7.81 -14.77
C ASN A 479 7.29 -9.31 -14.98
N PRO A 480 8.42 -9.73 -15.60
CA PRO A 480 8.64 -11.12 -15.99
C PRO A 480 8.59 -12.11 -14.83
N LEU A 481 9.19 -11.78 -13.66
CA LEU A 481 9.17 -12.67 -12.51
C LEU A 481 7.74 -12.98 -12.03
N ALA A 482 6.85 -12.00 -12.11
CA ALA A 482 5.46 -12.15 -11.72
C ALA A 482 4.64 -12.93 -12.75
N TYR A 483 4.75 -12.55 -14.04
CA TYR A 483 3.85 -13.01 -15.08
C TYR A 483 4.41 -14.13 -15.96
N CYS A 484 5.76 -14.36 -15.96
CA CYS A 484 6.38 -15.37 -16.83
C CYS A 484 7.07 -16.48 -16.04
N GLU A 485 7.59 -16.20 -14.83
CA GLU A 485 8.38 -17.12 -14.00
C GLU A 485 7.59 -17.68 -12.80
N GLY A 486 6.25 -17.53 -12.78
CA GLY A 486 5.38 -18.14 -11.79
C GLY A 486 5.32 -17.44 -10.43
N GLY A 487 5.80 -16.18 -10.31
CA GLY A 487 5.65 -15.39 -9.09
C GLY A 487 4.19 -15.04 -8.79
N PHE A 488 3.35 -14.89 -9.83
CA PHE A 488 1.91 -14.83 -9.70
C PHE A 488 1.23 -16.14 -10.09
N TYR A 489 0.06 -16.37 -9.51
CA TYR A 489 -0.77 -17.54 -9.79
C TYR A 489 -1.11 -17.63 -11.27
N LYS A 490 -0.81 -18.76 -11.91
CA LYS A 490 -0.85 -18.96 -13.36
C LYS A 490 0.10 -18.05 -14.16
N GLY A 491 1.11 -17.47 -13.52
CA GLY A 491 2.09 -16.55 -14.10
C GLY A 491 3.17 -17.20 -14.93
N TYR A 492 2.78 -18.01 -15.92
CA TYR A 492 3.67 -18.66 -16.89
C TYR A 492 3.34 -18.23 -18.33
N LEU A 493 3.04 -16.93 -18.49
CA LEU A 493 2.74 -16.32 -19.79
C LEU A 493 4.02 -16.10 -20.60
N LYS A 494 3.88 -16.04 -21.93
CA LYS A 494 4.96 -15.53 -22.76
C LYS A 494 5.10 -14.01 -22.57
N PRO A 495 6.29 -13.43 -22.68
CA PRO A 495 6.51 -11.99 -22.52
C PRO A 495 5.62 -11.10 -23.40
N THR A 496 5.15 -11.61 -24.53
CA THR A 496 4.27 -10.92 -25.49
C THR A 496 2.78 -11.04 -25.19
N ASP A 497 2.38 -11.96 -24.32
CA ASP A 497 0.98 -12.22 -24.00
C ASP A 497 0.43 -11.10 -23.11
N LYS A 498 -0.88 -10.86 -23.20
CA LYS A 498 -1.60 -9.95 -22.30
C LYS A 498 -1.82 -10.60 -20.96
N ILE A 499 -1.75 -9.78 -19.88
CA ILE A 499 -1.91 -10.27 -18.50
C ILE A 499 -3.36 -10.48 -18.07
N LYS A 500 -4.34 -10.13 -18.92
CA LYS A 500 -5.77 -10.22 -18.60
C LYS A 500 -6.21 -11.55 -17.96
N PRO A 501 -5.74 -12.73 -18.43
CA PRO A 501 -6.13 -14.02 -17.81
C PRO A 501 -5.68 -14.20 -16.36
N ILE A 502 -4.68 -13.45 -15.91
CA ILE A 502 -4.21 -13.49 -14.50
C ILE A 502 -5.04 -12.58 -13.61
N LEU A 503 -5.69 -11.55 -14.18
CA LEU A 503 -6.51 -10.61 -13.43
C LEU A 503 -7.80 -11.22 -12.87
N ASP A 504 -8.29 -12.34 -13.40
CA ASP A 504 -9.51 -12.99 -12.93
C ASP A 504 -9.47 -13.31 -11.43
N ALA A 505 -8.29 -13.64 -10.92
CA ALA A 505 -8.05 -13.94 -9.50
C ALA A 505 -7.69 -12.70 -8.66
N CYS A 506 -7.61 -11.49 -9.23
CA CYS A 506 -7.29 -10.28 -8.45
C CYS A 506 -8.48 -9.81 -7.62
N THR A 507 -8.20 -9.02 -6.57
CA THR A 507 -9.22 -8.37 -5.75
C THR A 507 -9.15 -6.85 -5.96
N MET A 508 -10.30 -6.19 -6.05
CA MET A 508 -10.42 -4.73 -6.06
C MET A 508 -11.13 -4.26 -4.79
N SER A 509 -10.64 -3.19 -4.19
CA SER A 509 -11.07 -2.80 -2.84
C SER A 509 -11.90 -1.52 -2.82
N TYR A 510 -13.00 -1.57 -2.08
CA TYR A 510 -13.78 -0.42 -1.65
C TYR A 510 -13.31 -0.03 -0.25
N GLY A 511 -12.62 1.09 -0.16
CA GLY A 511 -12.07 1.58 1.10
C GLY A 511 -13.12 2.30 1.95
N ILE A 512 -13.02 2.14 3.26
CA ILE A 512 -13.89 2.82 4.24
C ILE A 512 -13.02 3.56 5.23
N THR A 513 -13.40 4.82 5.51
CA THR A 513 -12.82 5.67 6.55
C THR A 513 -13.92 6.32 7.37
N ALA A 514 -13.56 6.87 8.52
CA ALA A 514 -14.40 7.77 9.31
C ALA A 514 -15.77 7.19 9.70
N LEU A 515 -15.82 5.89 10.02
CA LEU A 515 -17.07 5.24 10.43
C LEU A 515 -17.59 5.77 11.77
N ASN A 516 -16.68 6.20 12.65
CA ASN A 516 -17.00 6.85 13.91
C ASN A 516 -17.70 8.21 13.68
N GLU A 517 -17.19 9.01 12.76
CA GLU A 517 -17.77 10.31 12.38
C GLU A 517 -19.11 10.14 11.65
N LEU A 518 -19.29 9.05 10.89
CA LEU A 518 -20.59 8.71 10.31
C LEU A 518 -21.63 8.47 11.42
N GLN A 519 -21.27 7.74 12.45
CA GLN A 519 -22.17 7.48 13.58
C GLN A 519 -22.50 8.76 14.34
N TYR A 520 -21.48 9.64 14.54
CA TYR A 520 -21.71 10.95 15.18
C TYR A 520 -22.66 11.85 14.39
N ILE A 521 -22.49 11.97 13.07
CA ILE A 521 -23.38 12.83 12.27
C ILE A 521 -24.80 12.29 12.19
N TYR A 522 -24.99 10.96 12.33
CA TYR A 522 -26.29 10.32 12.34
C TYR A 522 -27.08 10.60 13.62
N ASN A 523 -26.49 10.41 14.80
CA ASN A 523 -27.25 10.50 16.05
C ASN A 523 -26.49 11.12 17.25
N GLY A 524 -25.33 11.73 17.02
CA GLY A 524 -24.56 12.41 18.08
C GLY A 524 -23.78 11.48 18.99
N LYS A 525 -23.66 10.18 18.68
CA LYS A 525 -22.95 9.18 19.48
C LYS A 525 -21.75 8.60 18.72
N SER A 526 -20.70 8.21 19.42
CA SER A 526 -19.58 7.48 18.84
C SER A 526 -19.94 6.01 18.57
N ILE A 527 -19.08 5.34 17.77
CA ILE A 527 -19.21 3.89 17.61
C ILE A 527 -18.92 3.12 18.91
N ARG A 528 -18.21 3.70 19.87
CA ARG A 528 -18.06 3.14 21.22
C ARG A 528 -19.38 3.10 21.96
N GLU A 529 -20.18 4.17 21.87
CA GLU A 529 -21.45 4.35 22.60
C GLU A 529 -22.60 3.62 21.92
N ASP A 530 -22.67 3.66 20.60
CA ASP A 530 -23.71 3.04 19.79
C ASP A 530 -23.07 2.20 18.65
N GLY A 531 -23.08 2.66 17.41
CA GLY A 531 -22.48 2.03 16.25
C GLY A 531 -23.44 1.12 15.46
N GLN A 532 -24.72 1.05 15.82
CA GLN A 532 -25.69 0.24 15.10
C GLN A 532 -25.90 0.71 13.67
N PHE A 533 -26.05 2.03 13.44
CA PHE A 533 -26.18 2.58 12.10
C PHE A 533 -24.93 2.30 11.24
N ALA A 534 -23.75 2.43 11.84
CA ALA A 534 -22.51 2.09 11.15
C ALA A 534 -22.45 0.63 10.70
N ILE A 535 -22.98 -0.32 11.50
CA ILE A 535 -23.11 -1.74 11.12
C ILE A 535 -24.06 -1.90 9.94
N GLU A 536 -25.25 -1.31 10.01
CA GLU A 536 -26.27 -1.39 8.95
C GLU A 536 -25.74 -0.87 7.60
N VAL A 537 -24.99 0.25 7.62
CA VAL A 537 -24.34 0.79 6.42
C VAL A 537 -23.30 -0.18 5.87
N MET A 538 -22.50 -0.80 6.73
CA MET A 538 -21.49 -1.77 6.29
C MET A 538 -22.10 -3.06 5.73
N GLU A 539 -23.20 -3.52 6.31
CA GLU A 539 -23.96 -4.66 5.78
C GLU A 539 -24.55 -4.34 4.40
N TYR A 540 -25.11 -3.14 4.23
CA TYR A 540 -25.62 -2.68 2.94
C TYR A 540 -24.51 -2.66 1.88
N ILE A 541 -23.33 -2.08 2.20
CA ILE A 541 -22.18 -2.05 1.29
C ILE A 541 -21.74 -3.46 0.90
N ASN A 542 -21.63 -4.39 1.87
CA ASN A 542 -21.24 -5.77 1.59
C ASN A 542 -22.23 -6.49 0.68
N ASN A 543 -23.54 -6.28 0.89
CA ASN A 543 -24.59 -6.87 0.05
C ASN A 543 -24.50 -6.36 -1.39
N LYS A 544 -24.32 -5.03 -1.57
CA LYS A 544 -24.11 -4.44 -2.90
C LYS A 544 -22.85 -4.95 -3.59
N LEU A 545 -21.75 -5.12 -2.88
CA LEU A 545 -20.52 -5.68 -3.46
C LEU A 545 -20.69 -7.15 -3.85
N ALA A 546 -21.53 -7.91 -3.15
CA ALA A 546 -21.87 -9.27 -3.54
C ALA A 546 -22.69 -9.31 -4.84
N GLU A 547 -23.62 -8.36 -5.04
CA GLU A 547 -24.33 -8.17 -6.31
C GLU A 547 -23.36 -7.82 -7.45
N TYR A 548 -22.52 -6.80 -7.27
CA TYR A 548 -21.53 -6.37 -8.25
C TYR A 548 -20.57 -7.49 -8.64
N LYS A 549 -20.08 -8.25 -7.67
CA LYS A 549 -19.23 -9.42 -7.90
C LYS A 549 -19.90 -10.44 -8.81
N LYS A 550 -21.19 -10.70 -8.60
CA LYS A 550 -21.96 -11.65 -9.42
C LYS A 550 -22.18 -11.13 -10.84
N GLU A 551 -22.43 -9.83 -11.00
CA GLU A 551 -22.70 -9.22 -12.30
C GLU A 551 -21.45 -9.05 -13.15
N ASP A 552 -20.35 -8.60 -12.54
CA ASP A 552 -19.12 -8.23 -13.26
C ASP A 552 -18.14 -9.39 -13.40
N GLY A 553 -18.22 -10.43 -12.59
CA GLY A 553 -17.21 -11.47 -12.52
C GLY A 553 -15.88 -11.00 -11.92
N ILE A 554 -15.87 -9.91 -11.15
CA ILE A 554 -14.70 -9.32 -10.51
C ILE A 554 -14.83 -9.45 -8.98
N LEU A 555 -13.73 -9.80 -8.29
CA LEU A 555 -13.70 -9.89 -6.85
C LEU A 555 -13.63 -8.50 -6.22
N TYR A 556 -14.73 -8.05 -5.64
CA TYR A 556 -14.75 -6.82 -4.82
C TYR A 556 -14.71 -7.16 -3.34
N ALA A 557 -14.08 -6.30 -2.54
CA ALA A 557 -13.97 -6.48 -1.10
C ALA A 557 -13.97 -5.14 -0.34
N VAL A 558 -14.53 -5.16 0.87
CA VAL A 558 -14.50 -4.01 1.79
C VAL A 558 -13.15 -3.94 2.49
N TYR A 559 -12.50 -2.78 2.40
CA TYR A 559 -11.18 -2.51 2.92
C TYR A 559 -11.20 -1.39 3.96
N GLY A 560 -10.72 -1.67 5.16
CA GLY A 560 -10.51 -0.65 6.18
C GLY A 560 -9.31 0.22 5.81
N THR A 561 -9.55 1.36 5.19
CA THR A 561 -8.51 2.23 4.63
C THR A 561 -7.54 2.71 5.70
N PRO A 562 -6.21 2.58 5.50
CA PRO A 562 -5.22 3.23 6.35
C PRO A 562 -5.21 4.74 6.03
N ALA A 563 -5.98 5.51 6.77
CA ALA A 563 -6.09 6.96 6.56
C ALA A 563 -4.84 7.67 7.11
N GLU A 564 -3.74 7.63 6.39
CA GLU A 564 -2.49 8.30 6.76
C GLU A 564 -2.63 9.82 6.60
N THR A 565 -2.27 10.35 5.43
CA THR A 565 -2.50 11.77 5.09
C THR A 565 -3.96 12.06 4.75
N LEU A 566 -4.69 11.04 4.30
CA LEU A 566 -6.11 11.14 3.96
C LEU A 566 -6.97 11.61 5.15
N CYS A 567 -6.60 11.28 6.39
CA CYS A 567 -7.36 11.68 7.58
C CYS A 567 -7.50 13.22 7.70
N GLY A 568 -6.46 13.97 7.34
CA GLY A 568 -6.50 15.44 7.31
C GLY A 568 -7.21 15.98 6.08
N LEU A 569 -6.92 15.44 4.90
CA LEU A 569 -7.56 15.88 3.64
C LEU A 569 -9.08 15.76 3.71
N GLN A 570 -9.61 14.68 4.28
CA GLN A 570 -11.07 14.51 4.42
C GLN A 570 -11.70 15.57 5.32
N ILE A 571 -11.02 16.02 6.36
CA ILE A 571 -11.49 17.11 7.22
C ILE A 571 -11.48 18.44 6.47
N GLU A 572 -10.43 18.75 5.72
CA GLU A 572 -10.35 19.99 4.93
C GLU A 572 -11.49 20.03 3.90
N GLN A 573 -11.73 18.94 3.18
CA GLN A 573 -12.82 18.83 2.20
C GLN A 573 -14.19 18.93 2.86
N PHE A 574 -14.40 18.28 4.02
CA PHE A 574 -15.66 18.36 4.75
C PHE A 574 -15.94 19.80 5.23
N ARG A 575 -14.95 20.44 5.87
CA ARG A 575 -15.08 21.81 6.36
C ARG A 575 -15.34 22.82 5.24
N ALA A 576 -14.69 22.66 4.10
CA ALA A 576 -14.89 23.52 2.94
C ALA A 576 -16.35 23.50 2.43
N LYS A 577 -17.07 22.38 2.59
CA LYS A 577 -18.41 22.19 2.03
C LYS A 577 -19.53 22.29 3.07
N TYR A 578 -19.31 21.79 4.27
CA TYR A 578 -20.34 21.68 5.33
C TYR A 578 -19.98 22.41 6.63
N GLY A 579 -18.81 23.04 6.68
CA GLY A 579 -18.35 23.76 7.86
C GLY A 579 -17.84 22.83 8.97
N ILE A 580 -17.73 23.39 10.18
CA ILE A 580 -17.29 22.66 11.36
C ILE A 580 -18.52 22.07 12.04
N VAL A 581 -18.55 20.75 12.13
CA VAL A 581 -19.56 19.96 12.85
C VAL A 581 -18.87 19.27 14.02
N GLU A 582 -19.43 19.47 15.24
CA GLU A 582 -18.84 18.93 16.48
C GLU A 582 -18.73 17.41 16.42
N ASN A 583 -17.60 16.86 16.84
CA ASN A 583 -17.22 15.43 16.79
C ASN A 583 -17.15 14.79 15.39
N VAL A 584 -17.46 15.53 14.32
CA VAL A 584 -17.34 15.08 12.94
C VAL A 584 -16.14 15.74 12.25
N SER A 585 -16.06 17.08 12.31
CA SER A 585 -14.98 17.84 11.67
C SER A 585 -14.34 18.88 12.60
N SER A 586 -14.59 18.84 13.89
CA SER A 586 -13.97 19.74 14.88
C SER A 586 -12.48 19.46 15.09
N ARG A 587 -12.03 18.20 14.93
CA ARG A 587 -10.60 17.81 14.99
C ARG A 587 -9.92 17.96 13.63
N PRO A 588 -8.57 18.05 13.57
CA PRO A 588 -7.84 18.18 12.32
C PRO A 588 -7.71 16.86 11.53
N TYR A 589 -8.31 15.77 11.99
CA TYR A 589 -8.27 14.44 11.37
C TYR A 589 -9.57 13.66 11.62
N VAL A 590 -9.88 12.70 10.78
CA VAL A 590 -10.94 11.70 10.98
C VAL A 590 -10.38 10.42 11.59
N SER A 591 -11.27 9.64 12.22
CA SER A 591 -10.97 8.28 12.70
C SER A 591 -10.64 7.35 11.53
N ASN A 592 -9.75 6.38 11.80
CA ASN A 592 -9.35 5.39 10.83
C ASN A 592 -10.38 4.27 10.74
N SER A 593 -10.81 3.93 9.53
CA SER A 593 -11.62 2.74 9.25
C SER A 593 -12.85 2.63 10.20
N PHE A 594 -12.92 1.55 11.01
CA PHE A 594 -13.95 1.25 12.00
C PHE A 594 -13.52 1.47 13.44
N HIS A 595 -12.41 2.19 13.65
CA HIS A 595 -11.85 2.36 15.00
C HIS A 595 -12.61 3.42 15.80
N CYS A 596 -12.72 3.17 17.10
CA CYS A 596 -13.10 4.21 18.07
C CYS A 596 -12.15 5.40 17.96
N GLY A 597 -12.61 6.59 18.32
CA GLY A 597 -11.79 7.79 18.30
C GLY A 597 -10.53 7.60 19.17
N VAL A 598 -9.36 7.96 18.62
CA VAL A 598 -8.07 7.77 19.34
C VAL A 598 -7.96 8.64 20.58
N TRP A 599 -8.80 9.67 20.70
CA TRP A 599 -8.93 10.57 21.86
C TRP A 599 -9.84 10.04 22.96
N GLU A 600 -10.62 8.98 22.68
CA GLU A 600 -11.55 8.42 23.65
C GLU A 600 -10.78 7.69 24.75
N GLU A 601 -11.13 7.96 26.00
CA GLU A 601 -10.57 7.24 27.16
C GLU A 601 -11.15 5.83 27.22
N ILE A 602 -10.51 4.92 26.56
CA ILE A 602 -10.90 3.53 26.40
C ILE A 602 -9.72 2.61 26.72
N THR A 603 -9.95 1.55 27.48
CA THR A 603 -8.92 0.54 27.73
C THR A 603 -8.67 -0.31 26.50
N PRO A 604 -7.48 -0.95 26.35
CA PRO A 604 -7.22 -1.89 25.26
C PRO A 604 -8.28 -3.00 25.18
N ILE A 605 -8.70 -3.53 26.31
CA ILE A 605 -9.71 -4.59 26.42
C ILE A 605 -11.07 -4.10 25.89
N GLU A 606 -11.53 -2.95 26.39
CA GLU A 606 -12.80 -2.37 25.95
C GLU A 606 -12.79 -2.04 24.46
N LYS A 607 -11.68 -1.51 23.93
CA LYS A 607 -11.55 -1.19 22.51
C LYS A 607 -11.66 -2.45 21.65
N GLN A 608 -10.97 -3.53 22.02
CA GLN A 608 -11.08 -4.81 21.36
C GLN A 608 -12.53 -5.32 21.36
N ASP A 609 -13.24 -5.25 22.52
CA ASP A 609 -14.64 -5.67 22.62
C ASP A 609 -15.57 -4.85 21.74
N LYS A 610 -15.42 -3.52 21.73
CA LYS A 610 -16.27 -2.61 20.96
C LYS A 610 -16.07 -2.76 19.45
N GLU A 611 -14.84 -2.99 19.01
CA GLU A 611 -14.50 -3.07 17.58
C GLU A 611 -14.73 -4.48 17.00
N LYS A 612 -14.82 -5.52 17.82
CA LYS A 612 -15.08 -6.91 17.38
C LYS A 612 -16.32 -7.03 16.52
N ARG A 613 -17.38 -6.27 16.78
CA ARG A 613 -18.65 -6.32 16.02
C ARG A 613 -18.50 -5.87 14.55
N PHE A 614 -17.49 -5.07 14.23
CA PHE A 614 -17.18 -4.64 12.86
C PHE A 614 -16.26 -5.62 12.14
N TRP A 615 -15.59 -6.53 12.86
CA TRP A 615 -14.48 -7.30 12.36
C TRP A 615 -14.77 -8.08 11.08
N ASN A 616 -15.90 -8.78 11.03
CA ASN A 616 -16.28 -9.59 9.89
C ASN A 616 -16.91 -8.79 8.72
N LEU A 617 -17.13 -7.49 8.89
CA LEU A 617 -17.64 -6.60 7.84
C LEU A 617 -16.52 -6.06 6.92
N PHE A 618 -15.25 -6.29 7.27
CA PHE A 618 -14.08 -5.79 6.54
C PHE A 618 -13.20 -6.94 6.03
N ASN A 619 -13.72 -7.79 5.14
CA ASN A 619 -12.99 -8.98 4.70
C ASN A 619 -11.93 -8.70 3.61
N GLY A 620 -11.90 -7.51 3.03
CA GLY A 620 -10.87 -7.06 2.09
C GLY A 620 -9.65 -6.41 2.73
N GLY A 621 -9.68 -6.20 4.06
CA GLY A 621 -8.53 -5.66 4.79
C GLY A 621 -8.91 -4.99 6.09
N LYS A 622 -8.19 -5.32 7.15
CA LYS A 622 -8.40 -4.82 8.51
C LYS A 622 -7.18 -5.10 9.38
N ILE A 623 -7.01 -4.31 10.42
CA ILE A 623 -6.07 -4.56 11.53
C ILE A 623 -6.63 -3.92 12.77
N GLN A 624 -6.52 -4.60 13.91
CA GLN A 624 -6.75 -4.00 15.21
C GLN A 624 -5.43 -3.42 15.72
N TYR A 625 -5.47 -2.21 16.22
CA TYR A 625 -4.36 -1.62 16.92
C TYR A 625 -4.88 -0.72 18.04
N VAL A 626 -4.28 -0.85 19.20
CA VAL A 626 -4.59 -0.04 20.37
C VAL A 626 -3.30 0.32 21.06
N ARG A 627 -3.24 1.48 21.69
CA ARG A 627 -2.08 1.84 22.50
C ARG A 627 -1.96 0.86 23.66
N TYR A 628 -0.79 0.25 23.82
CA TYR A 628 -0.47 -0.63 24.93
C TYR A 628 0.21 0.21 26.04
N PRO A 629 -0.50 0.62 27.09
CA PRO A 629 0.07 1.45 28.17
C PRO A 629 0.83 0.57 29.18
N VAL A 630 1.81 -0.18 28.71
CA VAL A 630 2.43 -1.31 29.43
C VAL A 630 3.96 -1.21 29.55
N ASP A 631 4.58 -0.16 29.06
CA ASP A 631 5.99 0.20 29.25
C ASP A 631 6.99 -0.97 29.12
N TYR A 632 7.04 -1.69 28.02
CA TYR A 632 7.86 -2.89 27.80
C TYR A 632 7.52 -4.11 28.67
N ASN A 633 6.41 -4.09 29.39
CA ASN A 633 6.00 -5.23 30.23
C ASN A 633 5.60 -6.42 29.35
N ILE A 634 6.49 -7.40 29.26
CA ILE A 634 6.34 -8.58 28.39
C ILE A 634 5.10 -9.40 28.77
N GLU A 635 4.79 -9.56 30.07
CA GLU A 635 3.61 -10.31 30.55
C GLU A 635 2.31 -9.64 30.13
N ALA A 636 2.25 -8.31 30.22
CA ALA A 636 1.08 -7.56 29.79
C ALA A 636 0.91 -7.61 28.27
N ILE A 637 2.00 -7.49 27.48
CA ILE A 637 1.98 -7.65 26.02
C ILE A 637 1.49 -9.05 25.65
N ARG A 638 2.06 -10.09 26.27
CA ARG A 638 1.66 -11.50 26.06
C ARG A 638 0.16 -11.69 26.30
N SER A 639 -0.34 -11.18 27.42
CA SER A 639 -1.76 -11.32 27.82
C SER A 639 -2.69 -10.64 26.82
N LEU A 640 -2.37 -9.41 26.37
CA LEU A 640 -3.17 -8.67 25.40
C LEU A 640 -3.12 -9.33 24.00
N VAL A 641 -1.95 -9.82 23.57
CA VAL A 641 -1.80 -10.55 22.31
C VAL A 641 -2.61 -11.86 22.36
N ARG A 642 -2.47 -12.68 23.41
CA ARG A 642 -3.26 -13.92 23.53
C ARG A 642 -4.77 -13.66 23.51
N ARG A 643 -5.22 -12.58 24.17
CA ARG A 643 -6.62 -12.15 24.11
C ARG A 643 -7.03 -11.78 22.69
N ALA A 644 -6.25 -10.95 21.99
CA ALA A 644 -6.54 -10.58 20.61
C ALA A 644 -6.62 -11.80 19.69
N MET A 645 -5.70 -12.75 19.86
CA MET A 645 -5.70 -14.02 19.12
C MET A 645 -6.95 -14.85 19.37
N SER A 646 -7.37 -15.00 20.63
CA SER A 646 -8.61 -15.72 20.97
C SER A 646 -9.88 -15.04 20.40
N MET A 647 -9.81 -13.76 20.08
CA MET A 647 -10.89 -13.01 19.41
C MET A 647 -10.85 -13.09 17.89
N GLY A 648 -9.87 -13.75 17.28
CA GLY A 648 -9.71 -13.86 15.84
C GLY A 648 -9.21 -12.58 15.16
N PHE A 649 -8.46 -11.73 15.87
CA PHE A 649 -7.95 -10.47 15.34
C PHE A 649 -6.66 -10.64 14.53
N TYR A 650 -6.41 -9.65 13.70
CA TYR A 650 -5.10 -9.24 13.21
C TYR A 650 -4.69 -8.02 14.05
N GLU A 651 -3.75 -8.21 14.96
CA GLU A 651 -3.42 -7.25 16.03
C GLU A 651 -2.02 -6.67 15.85
N GLY A 652 -1.90 -5.36 15.95
CA GLY A 652 -0.63 -4.66 15.96
C GLY A 652 -0.30 -4.08 17.34
N VAL A 653 0.82 -4.48 17.92
CA VAL A 653 1.34 -3.87 19.16
C VAL A 653 1.72 -2.41 18.87
N ASN A 654 1.33 -1.49 19.78
CA ASN A 654 1.52 -0.05 19.58
C ASN A 654 2.09 0.58 20.85
N LEU A 655 3.38 0.95 20.82
CA LEU A 655 4.11 1.55 21.92
C LEU A 655 4.51 3.01 21.63
N SER A 656 5.26 3.41 20.75
CA SER A 656 5.95 4.68 20.45
C SER A 656 7.38 4.67 20.94
N LEU A 657 8.24 4.06 20.13
CA LEU A 657 9.66 3.92 20.45
C LEU A 657 10.40 5.22 20.15
N SER A 658 11.29 5.62 21.06
CA SER A 658 12.10 6.83 20.88
C SER A 658 13.56 6.59 21.23
N TYR A 659 14.47 7.11 20.41
CA TYR A 659 15.91 6.88 20.48
C TYR A 659 16.65 8.23 20.40
N CYS A 660 17.61 8.45 21.30
CA CYS A 660 18.52 9.60 21.23
C CYS A 660 19.67 9.30 20.28
N GLU A 661 19.83 10.10 19.24
CA GLU A 661 20.91 9.93 18.25
C GLU A 661 22.30 10.31 18.79
N ASP A 662 22.37 11.10 19.88
CA ASP A 662 23.64 11.58 20.45
C ASP A 662 24.23 10.65 21.50
N CYS A 663 23.40 9.95 22.29
CA CYS A 663 23.88 9.09 23.38
C CYS A 663 23.34 7.65 23.37
N GLY A 664 22.50 7.29 22.41
CA GLY A 664 21.93 5.95 22.27
C GLY A 664 20.87 5.59 23.33
N TYR A 665 20.41 6.55 24.17
CA TYR A 665 19.40 6.28 25.17
C TYR A 665 18.03 6.01 24.52
N GLU A 666 17.35 4.96 24.96
CA GLU A 666 16.00 4.59 24.50
C GLU A 666 14.97 4.79 25.60
N GLN A 667 13.79 5.27 25.22
CA GLN A 667 12.63 5.39 26.10
C GLN A 667 11.36 5.53 25.24
N LEU A 668 10.20 5.11 25.77
CA LEU A 668 8.93 5.38 25.11
C LEU A 668 8.58 6.87 25.18
N GLU A 669 8.01 7.40 24.10
CA GLU A 669 7.43 8.76 24.03
C GLU A 669 8.38 9.92 24.40
N MET A 670 9.65 9.81 24.12
CA MET A 670 10.66 10.82 24.44
C MET A 670 10.73 11.91 23.37
N ASP A 671 10.68 13.18 23.75
CA ASP A 671 10.92 14.34 22.88
C ASP A 671 12.25 15.03 23.15
N VAL A 672 12.74 14.96 24.39
CA VAL A 672 14.04 15.43 24.83
C VAL A 672 14.70 14.31 25.61
N CYS A 673 15.95 14.02 25.35
CA CYS A 673 16.67 12.95 26.03
C CYS A 673 16.87 13.28 27.52
N PRO A 674 16.37 12.48 28.46
CA PRO A 674 16.54 12.74 29.89
C PRO A 674 17.98 12.51 30.36
N LYS A 675 18.79 11.78 29.58
CA LYS A 675 20.19 11.47 29.91
C LYS A 675 21.17 12.56 29.50
N CYS A 676 20.99 13.17 28.32
CA CYS A 676 21.96 14.15 27.78
C CYS A 676 21.33 15.47 27.36
N GLY A 677 20.00 15.66 27.47
CA GLY A 677 19.31 16.89 27.10
C GLY A 677 19.14 17.11 25.61
N SER A 678 19.54 16.18 24.76
CA SER A 678 19.47 16.32 23.31
C SER A 678 18.02 16.30 22.80
N MET A 679 17.74 17.10 21.77
CA MET A 679 16.51 17.09 20.97
C MET A 679 16.64 16.28 19.69
N SER A 680 17.81 15.71 19.39
CA SER A 680 18.06 14.85 18.23
C SER A 680 17.48 13.46 18.48
N ILE A 681 16.16 13.40 18.46
CA ILE A 681 15.39 12.19 18.77
C ILE A 681 14.82 11.60 17.49
N THR A 682 14.99 10.29 17.32
CA THR A 682 14.29 9.51 16.30
C THR A 682 13.13 8.77 16.94
N LYS A 683 11.92 8.88 16.37
CA LYS A 683 10.71 8.20 16.85
C LYS A 683 10.15 7.25 15.81
N ILE A 684 9.75 6.07 16.26
CA ILE A 684 9.02 5.07 15.48
C ILE A 684 7.64 4.91 16.10
N ASP A 685 6.61 5.19 15.32
CA ASP A 685 5.22 5.04 15.71
C ASP A 685 4.48 4.11 14.75
N ARG A 686 3.39 3.52 15.22
CA ARG A 686 2.48 2.77 14.36
C ARG A 686 1.64 3.73 13.54
N MET A 687 1.77 3.65 12.22
CA MET A 687 0.95 4.46 11.31
C MET A 687 -0.49 3.96 11.30
N ASN A 688 -0.66 2.68 11.09
CA ASN A 688 -1.88 1.90 11.23
C ASN A 688 -1.51 0.42 11.11
N GLY A 689 -1.45 -0.09 9.91
CA GLY A 689 -1.01 -1.46 9.62
C GLY A 689 0.50 -1.64 9.46
N TYR A 690 1.31 -0.62 9.70
CA TYR A 690 2.77 -0.67 9.63
C TYR A 690 3.42 0.38 10.52
N LEU A 691 4.72 0.32 10.69
CA LEU A 691 5.52 1.27 11.47
C LEU A 691 6.15 2.32 10.56
N GLY A 692 6.29 3.53 11.05
CA GLY A 692 6.94 4.63 10.34
C GLY A 692 7.75 5.53 11.24
N TYR A 693 8.75 6.20 10.68
CA TYR A 693 9.45 7.26 11.39
C TYR A 693 8.58 8.52 11.45
N THR A 694 8.10 8.88 12.63
CA THR A 694 7.40 10.16 12.83
C THR A 694 8.36 11.32 13.06
N LYS A 695 9.54 11.01 13.57
CA LYS A 695 10.63 11.97 13.76
C LYS A 695 11.97 11.32 13.44
N VAL A 696 12.85 11.99 12.75
CA VAL A 696 14.23 11.54 12.48
C VAL A 696 15.19 12.65 12.85
N LYS A 697 16.07 12.41 13.82
CA LYS A 697 17.05 13.38 14.33
C LYS A 697 16.43 14.73 14.72
N GLY A 698 15.23 14.70 15.28
CA GLY A 698 14.47 15.89 15.64
C GLY A 698 13.49 16.41 14.58
N ASP A 699 13.67 16.07 13.30
CA ASP A 699 12.83 16.54 12.20
C ASP A 699 11.57 15.69 12.04
N THR A 700 10.41 16.35 11.97
CA THR A 700 9.12 15.72 11.76
C THR A 700 8.95 15.22 10.33
N ARG A 701 8.47 13.97 10.16
CA ARG A 701 8.33 13.28 8.85
C ARG A 701 6.91 13.27 8.30
N TYR A 702 5.89 13.61 9.09
CA TYR A 702 4.48 13.59 8.69
C TYR A 702 3.84 14.97 8.70
N ASN A 703 2.69 15.11 8.04
CA ASN A 703 1.86 16.30 8.11
C ASN A 703 1.25 16.50 9.50
N GLU A 704 0.73 17.72 9.75
CA GLU A 704 0.23 18.09 11.08
C GLU A 704 -1.02 17.29 11.49
N ALA A 705 -1.90 16.93 10.57
CA ALA A 705 -3.09 16.15 10.87
C ALA A 705 -2.73 14.77 11.43
N LYS A 706 -1.77 14.08 10.81
CA LYS A 706 -1.30 12.77 11.29
C LYS A 706 -0.54 12.88 12.61
N ASN A 707 0.28 13.91 12.76
CA ASN A 707 0.97 14.19 14.01
C ASN A 707 -0.01 14.49 15.16
N ALA A 708 -1.10 15.22 14.88
CA ALA A 708 -2.16 15.47 15.85
C ALA A 708 -2.87 14.17 16.26
N GLU A 709 -3.21 13.30 15.29
CA GLU A 709 -3.81 11.99 15.57
C GLU A 709 -2.92 11.15 16.51
N ILE A 710 -1.60 11.11 16.26
CA ILE A 710 -0.66 10.35 17.07
C ILE A 710 -0.52 10.95 18.49
N ARG A 711 -0.51 12.29 18.62
CA ARG A 711 -0.47 12.96 19.94
C ARG A 711 -1.72 12.70 20.76
N ASP A 712 -2.88 12.65 20.11
CA ASP A 712 -4.18 12.50 20.79
C ASP A 712 -4.45 11.05 21.23
N ARG A 713 -3.65 10.07 20.76
CA ARG A 713 -3.78 8.68 21.19
C ARG A 713 -3.64 8.58 22.70
N VAL A 714 -4.66 8.04 23.36
CA VAL A 714 -4.67 7.86 24.82
C VAL A 714 -3.45 7.05 25.27
N LYS A 715 -2.64 7.65 26.13
CA LYS A 715 -1.32 7.18 26.53
C LYS A 715 -1.30 6.43 27.86
N ARG A 716 -2.33 6.60 28.69
CA ARG A 716 -2.43 6.01 30.04
C ARG A 716 -3.73 5.24 30.19
N SER A 717 -3.66 4.15 30.93
CA SER A 717 -4.88 3.45 31.34
C SER A 717 -5.62 4.30 32.40
N PRO A 718 -6.95 4.52 32.24
CA PRO A 718 -7.75 5.16 33.27
C PRO A 718 -7.70 4.44 34.66
N LEU A 719 -7.19 3.20 34.65
CA LEU A 719 -7.09 2.37 35.88
C LEU A 719 -5.79 2.59 36.67
N LEU A 720 -4.89 3.44 36.17
CA LEU A 720 -3.59 3.74 36.83
C LEU A 720 -3.51 5.18 37.38
N THR A 721 -4.60 5.92 37.37
CA THR A 721 -4.80 7.17 38.12
C THR A 721 -5.73 6.86 39.30
#